data_d203aba7339457a552ef36690ecf995a
#
_entry.id   d203aba7339457a552ef36690ecf995a
#
_cell.length_a   1.000
_cell.length_b   1.000
_cell.length_c   1.000
_cell.angle_alpha   90.00
_cell.angle_beta   90.00
_cell.angle_gamma   90.00
#
_symmetry.space_group_name_H-M   'P 1'
#
loop_
_entity.id
_entity.type
_entity.pdbx_description
1 polymer ?
#
loop_
_entity_poly.entity_id
_entity_poly.type
_entity_poly.pdbx_seq_one_letter_code
_entity_poly.pdbx_strand_id
1 'polypeptide(L)'
;MNQSLRNLAGSLAQLPGGRRTKFAVIAVWLVVLFAIGPLAGKFEDAQENDPADYLPANAESVQALDQLDGFPSDDEADAITVFHRDGGLTAEDRAAIEQVRAAINDEVRGEINAERSGTVAETGPPLISSDGATALLTTPITVPEAASGDAEDLLTDTPEEIKAELDSLPSGLEAEVTGPAGFSADAVEVFNDINGTLLLATGALVLLLLIVIYRSPIFWIIPFFSVLIAEVTTRGLGYLIADAGVTVTGQSGGILPVLVFGAGTDYALLMVSRYREELRRREDKHDAIRVALNRTSPVILASGGTVIAALLTLSLAEVSGTAGLGPIGAMGIAIAMLAMLTILPALLTVAGRKAFWPFIPRVGTEGADETHGAWRRVAEWVARGPRRVWIGTIAVLAVMAAGLVFLNSDLTTGNMFRDDVDSVQGQELLEAGFPAGANAPTNVVVTDTSKLDGVREAVAEAPGVAEVSPEVERGPGGAKLEVTLDEDPYSTAAFDLIPGIRQAAEEVAGDDVLVGGPTAEEYDLRQSAARDNRLIVPIALVVVFLILAALLRAIVAPLVLIATVILSYFAALGVGAFFFENVFDFPGMDPALPLFAFVFLVALGIDYNIFLMARVREETLTHGTRDGTIRGLAVTGAVITSAGLVLAGTFSTLAVLPLVSLTEIGFTIAVGVLIDTFIVRSLLVPALVLEIGDPVWWPSALARGAGPRPDERATGRIAMEPES
;
A
#
# COMPACT_ATOMS: atom_id res chain seq x y z
N MET A 1 -2.59 36.18 3.88
CA MET A 1 -2.28 35.53 5.16
C MET A 1 -1.69 36.58 6.09
N ASN A 2 -2.43 36.91 7.16
CA ASN A 2 -2.12 38.02 8.07
C ASN A 2 -0.71 37.88 8.69
N GLN A 3 -0.02 39.01 8.87
CA GLN A 3 1.34 39.08 9.46
C GLN A 3 1.40 38.47 10.87
N SER A 4 0.28 38.51 11.60
CA SER A 4 0.11 37.85 12.91
C SER A 4 0.14 36.30 12.80
N LEU A 5 -0.45 35.70 11.77
CA LEU A 5 -0.41 34.26 11.53
C LEU A 5 1.00 33.79 11.14
N ARG A 6 1.74 34.59 10.36
CA ARG A 6 3.15 34.30 10.05
C ARG A 6 4.06 34.37 11.28
N ASN A 7 3.82 35.31 12.16
CA ASN A 7 4.58 35.43 13.41
C ASN A 7 4.27 34.31 14.37
N LEU A 8 3.00 33.87 14.45
CA LEU A 8 2.58 32.75 15.28
C LEU A 8 3.14 31.42 14.77
N ALA A 9 3.05 31.18 13.46
CA ALA A 9 3.66 30.00 12.84
C ALA A 9 5.18 29.98 13.00
N GLY A 10 5.84 31.12 12.86
CA GLY A 10 7.29 31.26 13.10
C GLY A 10 7.70 31.01 14.57
N SER A 11 6.88 31.42 15.54
CA SER A 11 7.14 31.16 16.95
C SER A 11 6.88 29.70 17.33
N LEU A 12 5.84 29.06 16.81
CA LEU A 12 5.54 27.64 17.01
C LEU A 12 6.63 26.74 16.41
N ALA A 13 7.11 27.05 15.21
CA ALA A 13 8.21 26.32 14.56
C ALA A 13 9.54 26.38 15.34
N GLN A 14 9.71 27.34 16.27
CA GLN A 14 10.92 27.46 17.08
C GLN A 14 10.83 26.77 18.45
N LEU A 15 9.65 26.33 18.89
CA LEU A 15 9.44 25.66 20.18
C LEU A 15 10.36 24.45 20.41
N PRO A 16 10.57 23.54 19.41
CA PRO A 16 11.42 22.36 19.60
C PRO A 16 12.88 22.69 19.88
N GLY A 17 13.39 23.84 19.38
CA GLY A 17 14.76 24.29 19.56
C GLY A 17 15.00 25.13 20.81
N GLY A 18 13.98 25.47 21.60
CA GLY A 18 14.09 26.33 22.75
C GLY A 18 14.71 25.65 24.00
N ARG A 19 15.30 26.44 24.91
CA ARG A 19 15.98 25.87 26.08
C ARG A 19 15.03 25.14 27.03
N ARG A 20 13.79 25.63 27.21
CA ARG A 20 12.75 25.04 28.07
C ARG A 20 11.61 24.42 27.29
N THR A 21 11.23 25.00 26.17
CA THR A 21 10.09 24.55 25.34
C THR A 21 10.27 23.19 24.74
N LYS A 22 11.50 22.73 24.46
CA LYS A 22 11.78 21.34 24.03
C LYS A 22 11.22 20.28 24.98
N PHE A 23 11.26 20.52 26.30
CA PHE A 23 10.70 19.59 27.28
C PHE A 23 9.16 19.59 27.25
N ALA A 24 8.54 20.75 26.97
CA ALA A 24 7.11 20.83 26.76
C ALA A 24 6.68 20.05 25.51
N VAL A 25 7.44 20.15 24.41
CA VAL A 25 7.20 19.34 23.20
C VAL A 25 7.29 17.84 23.49
N ILE A 26 8.33 17.40 24.20
CA ILE A 26 8.48 15.99 24.59
C ILE A 26 7.31 15.56 25.49
N ALA A 27 6.93 16.39 26.48
CA ALA A 27 5.81 16.09 27.36
C ALA A 27 4.47 15.95 26.58
N VAL A 28 4.21 16.82 25.60
CA VAL A 28 3.02 16.72 24.76
C VAL A 28 3.00 15.40 23.99
N TRP A 29 4.10 15.00 23.37
CA TRP A 29 4.17 13.71 22.67
C TRP A 29 4.02 12.50 23.60
N LEU A 30 4.54 12.58 24.83
CA LEU A 30 4.31 11.54 25.83
C LEU A 30 2.84 11.47 26.24
N VAL A 31 2.16 12.61 26.40
CA VAL A 31 0.71 12.63 26.67
C VAL A 31 -0.06 12.04 25.50
N VAL A 32 0.28 12.39 24.27
CA VAL A 32 -0.33 11.79 23.06
C VAL A 32 -0.12 10.28 23.04
N LEU A 33 1.10 9.81 23.28
CA LEU A 33 1.41 8.38 23.32
C LEU A 33 0.61 7.63 24.40
N PHE A 34 0.47 8.20 25.59
CA PHE A 34 -0.31 7.59 26.67
C PHE A 34 -1.82 7.62 26.41
N ALA A 35 -2.32 8.66 25.73
CA ALA A 35 -3.75 8.78 25.45
C ALA A 35 -4.19 7.92 24.24
N ILE A 36 -3.38 7.85 23.21
CA ILE A 36 -3.72 7.22 21.93
C ILE A 36 -3.07 5.83 21.77
N GLY A 37 -1.89 5.63 22.38
CA GLY A 37 -1.14 4.37 22.27
C GLY A 37 -1.93 3.11 22.62
N PRO A 38 -2.78 3.09 23.66
CA PRO A 38 -3.64 1.92 23.95
C PRO A 38 -4.64 1.56 22.84
N LEU A 39 -4.98 2.53 21.96
CA LEU A 39 -5.86 2.29 20.82
C LEU A 39 -5.11 1.68 19.61
N ALA A 40 -3.78 1.72 19.64
CA ALA A 40 -2.99 1.21 18.51
C ALA A 40 -3.14 -0.32 18.33
N GLY A 41 -3.35 -1.07 19.42
CA GLY A 41 -3.61 -2.50 19.34
C GLY A 41 -5.00 -2.83 18.78
N LYS A 42 -5.97 -1.93 18.93
CA LYS A 42 -7.32 -2.12 18.39
C LYS A 42 -7.43 -1.79 16.89
N PHE A 43 -6.37 -1.28 16.29
CA PHE A 43 -6.37 -0.95 14.86
C PHE A 43 -6.42 -2.21 13.98
N GLU A 44 -5.88 -3.32 14.46
CA GLU A 44 -5.94 -4.61 13.79
C GLU A 44 -7.36 -5.19 13.85
N ASP A 45 -8.00 -5.11 15.00
CA ASP A 45 -9.39 -5.56 15.21
C ASP A 45 -10.44 -4.74 14.39
N ALA A 46 -10.06 -3.58 13.88
CA ALA A 46 -10.92 -2.69 13.08
C ALA A 46 -10.66 -2.79 11.57
N GLN A 47 -9.94 -3.82 11.13
CA GLN A 47 -9.70 -4.07 9.71
C GLN A 47 -10.82 -4.96 9.16
N GLU A 48 -11.41 -4.52 8.07
CA GLU A 48 -12.42 -5.26 7.31
C GLU A 48 -11.72 -5.96 6.14
N ASN A 49 -11.89 -7.27 6.00
CA ASN A 49 -11.19 -8.08 4.99
C ASN A 49 -12.13 -8.89 4.10
N ASP A 50 -13.45 -8.77 4.28
CA ASP A 50 -14.42 -9.39 3.39
C ASP A 50 -14.37 -8.72 2.00
N PRO A 51 -14.31 -9.48 0.88
CA PRO A 51 -14.34 -8.94 -0.47
C PRO A 51 -15.57 -8.05 -0.76
N ALA A 52 -16.73 -8.35 -0.18
CA ALA A 52 -17.94 -7.56 -0.34
C ALA A 52 -17.79 -6.14 0.22
N ASP A 53 -17.06 -5.96 1.33
CA ASP A 53 -16.81 -4.66 1.97
C ASP A 53 -15.92 -3.74 1.11
N TYR A 54 -15.20 -4.32 0.14
CA TYR A 54 -14.34 -3.55 -0.76
C TYR A 54 -15.10 -2.92 -1.92
N LEU A 55 -16.28 -3.46 -2.24
CA LEU A 55 -17.08 -3.01 -3.37
C LEU A 55 -17.92 -1.76 -3.04
N PRO A 56 -18.24 -0.93 -4.03
CA PRO A 56 -19.17 0.17 -3.83
C PRO A 56 -20.59 -0.38 -3.69
N ALA A 57 -21.40 0.24 -2.84
CA ALA A 57 -22.80 -0.14 -2.61
C ALA A 57 -23.69 -0.15 -3.88
N ASN A 58 -23.22 0.44 -4.99
CA ASN A 58 -23.92 0.41 -6.28
C ASN A 58 -23.40 -0.71 -7.22
N ALA A 59 -22.47 -1.56 -6.80
CA ALA A 59 -22.12 -2.76 -7.56
C ALA A 59 -23.32 -3.70 -7.57
N GLU A 60 -23.54 -4.39 -8.70
CA GLU A 60 -24.69 -5.27 -8.84
C GLU A 60 -24.62 -6.45 -7.87
N SER A 61 -23.42 -7.01 -7.67
CA SER A 61 -23.19 -8.09 -6.71
C SER A 61 -23.55 -7.67 -5.28
N VAL A 62 -23.20 -6.44 -4.85
CA VAL A 62 -23.59 -5.89 -3.54
C VAL A 62 -25.10 -5.67 -3.44
N GLN A 63 -25.72 -5.16 -4.51
CA GLN A 63 -27.18 -5.02 -4.53
C GLN A 63 -27.89 -6.38 -4.48
N ALA A 64 -27.29 -7.42 -5.09
CA ALA A 64 -27.79 -8.78 -5.01
C ALA A 64 -27.69 -9.32 -3.57
N LEU A 65 -26.57 -9.04 -2.89
CA LEU A 65 -26.37 -9.38 -1.49
C LEU A 65 -27.39 -8.66 -0.60
N ASP A 66 -27.59 -7.33 -0.77
CA ASP A 66 -28.60 -6.56 -0.04
C ASP A 66 -30.05 -7.10 -0.25
N GLN A 67 -30.34 -7.68 -1.43
CA GLN A 67 -31.66 -8.29 -1.68
C GLN A 67 -31.83 -9.67 -1.01
N LEU A 68 -30.74 -10.32 -0.67
CA LEU A 68 -30.75 -11.58 0.08
C LEU A 68 -30.97 -11.38 1.59
N ASP A 69 -30.90 -10.13 2.07
CA ASP A 69 -31.16 -9.79 3.46
C ASP A 69 -32.51 -10.40 3.95
N GLY A 70 -32.43 -11.21 5.00
CA GLY A 70 -33.55 -11.95 5.57
C GLY A 70 -33.96 -13.21 4.81
N PHE A 71 -33.16 -13.70 3.87
CA PHE A 71 -33.29 -15.06 3.35
C PHE A 71 -32.76 -16.08 4.40
N PRO A 72 -33.21 -17.35 4.36
CA PRO A 72 -32.70 -18.36 5.28
C PRO A 72 -31.19 -18.60 5.22
N SER A 73 -30.55 -18.38 4.05
CA SER A 73 -29.12 -18.55 3.83
C SER A 73 -28.33 -17.24 3.85
N ASP A 74 -28.91 -16.15 4.31
CA ASP A 74 -28.33 -14.82 4.27
C ASP A 74 -27.03 -14.69 5.08
N ASP A 75 -27.06 -15.22 6.28
CA ASP A 75 -25.95 -15.18 7.24
C ASP A 75 -25.10 -16.47 7.21
N GLU A 76 -25.20 -17.31 6.17
CA GLU A 76 -24.49 -18.60 6.12
C GLU A 76 -23.20 -18.54 5.33
N ALA A 77 -22.10 -18.95 5.97
CA ALA A 77 -20.83 -19.26 5.32
C ALA A 77 -20.50 -20.72 5.53
N ASP A 78 -20.41 -21.49 4.45
CA ASP A 78 -20.15 -22.93 4.54
C ASP A 78 -18.66 -23.24 4.76
N ALA A 79 -18.36 -24.10 5.74
CA ALA A 79 -17.11 -24.84 5.79
C ALA A 79 -17.29 -26.18 5.05
N ILE A 80 -16.54 -26.38 3.97
CA ILE A 80 -16.61 -27.57 3.15
C ILE A 80 -15.39 -28.44 3.40
N THR A 81 -15.60 -29.60 4.03
CA THR A 81 -14.54 -30.60 4.22
C THR A 81 -14.53 -31.56 3.04
N VAL A 82 -13.44 -31.57 2.29
CA VAL A 82 -13.26 -32.41 1.10
C VAL A 82 -12.38 -33.58 1.44
N PHE A 83 -12.78 -34.78 1.00
CA PHE A 83 -12.03 -36.02 1.13
C PHE A 83 -11.77 -36.59 -0.25
N HIS A 84 -10.53 -36.93 -0.57
CA HIS A 84 -10.17 -37.53 -1.86
C HIS A 84 -9.27 -38.73 -1.70
N ARG A 85 -9.45 -39.73 -2.58
CA ARG A 85 -8.55 -40.88 -2.70
C ARG A 85 -8.38 -41.27 -4.15
N ASP A 86 -7.15 -41.30 -4.62
CA ASP A 86 -6.79 -41.86 -5.90
C ASP A 86 -7.32 -43.32 -6.02
N GLY A 87 -8.15 -43.53 -7.04
CA GLY A 87 -8.69 -44.87 -7.34
C GLY A 87 -9.99 -45.24 -6.60
N GLY A 88 -10.60 -44.31 -5.86
CA GLY A 88 -11.91 -44.42 -5.26
C GLY A 88 -11.91 -44.70 -3.76
N LEU A 89 -12.92 -44.16 -3.07
CA LEU A 89 -13.11 -44.24 -1.64
C LEU A 89 -13.42 -45.68 -1.23
N THR A 90 -12.63 -46.23 -0.30
CA THR A 90 -12.82 -47.57 0.29
C THR A 90 -13.95 -47.59 1.34
N ALA A 91 -14.33 -48.77 1.81
CA ALA A 91 -15.28 -48.88 2.90
C ALA A 91 -14.73 -48.33 4.23
N GLU A 92 -13.40 -48.40 4.43
CA GLU A 92 -12.69 -47.82 5.58
C GLU A 92 -12.74 -46.30 5.55
N ASP A 93 -12.50 -45.68 4.35
CA ASP A 93 -12.59 -44.27 4.18
C ASP A 93 -13.99 -43.71 4.46
N ARG A 94 -15.01 -44.35 3.92
CA ARG A 94 -16.40 -43.96 4.16
C ARG A 94 -16.77 -44.04 5.66
N ALA A 95 -16.22 -45.03 6.38
CA ALA A 95 -16.42 -45.12 7.82
C ALA A 95 -15.66 -44.01 8.57
N ALA A 96 -14.46 -43.62 8.11
CA ALA A 96 -13.71 -42.52 8.69
C ALA A 96 -14.42 -41.17 8.41
N ILE A 97 -14.93 -40.95 7.19
CA ILE A 97 -15.71 -39.76 6.88
C ILE A 97 -16.94 -39.58 7.77
N GLU A 98 -17.66 -40.69 8.02
CA GLU A 98 -18.80 -40.67 8.95
C GLU A 98 -18.37 -40.46 10.42
N GLN A 99 -17.17 -40.88 10.80
CA GLN A 99 -16.62 -40.60 12.14
C GLN A 99 -16.27 -39.13 12.29
N VAL A 100 -15.62 -38.52 11.28
CA VAL A 100 -15.34 -37.05 11.23
C VAL A 100 -16.65 -36.26 11.28
N ARG A 101 -17.67 -36.66 10.48
CA ARG A 101 -18.98 -35.99 10.52
C ARG A 101 -19.61 -36.08 11.92
N ALA A 102 -19.51 -37.20 12.58
CA ALA A 102 -20.04 -37.38 13.94
C ALA A 102 -19.26 -36.50 14.94
N ALA A 103 -17.92 -36.43 14.83
CA ALA A 103 -17.10 -35.59 15.69
C ALA A 103 -17.44 -34.10 15.49
N ILE A 104 -17.57 -33.64 14.24
CA ILE A 104 -18.00 -32.25 13.95
C ILE A 104 -19.35 -31.96 14.61
N ASN A 105 -20.32 -32.85 14.49
CA ASN A 105 -21.66 -32.64 15.05
C ASN A 105 -21.73 -32.73 16.58
N ASP A 106 -20.95 -33.58 17.19
CA ASP A 106 -21.00 -33.86 18.63
C ASP A 106 -20.00 -33.02 19.44
N GLU A 107 -18.78 -32.80 18.91
CA GLU A 107 -17.69 -32.09 19.60
C GLU A 107 -17.55 -30.70 19.14
N VAL A 108 -17.15 -30.42 17.86
CA VAL A 108 -16.88 -29.10 17.33
C VAL A 108 -18.10 -28.17 17.43
N ARG A 109 -19.24 -28.58 16.90
CA ARG A 109 -20.50 -27.83 16.98
C ARG A 109 -20.93 -27.54 18.43
N GLY A 110 -20.75 -28.49 19.34
CA GLY A 110 -21.12 -28.33 20.74
C GLY A 110 -20.26 -27.34 21.48
N GLU A 111 -18.97 -27.34 21.22
CA GLU A 111 -17.97 -26.44 21.82
C GLU A 111 -18.12 -25.02 21.28
N ILE A 112 -18.10 -24.84 19.96
CA ILE A 112 -18.21 -23.54 19.27
C ILE A 112 -19.54 -22.83 19.63
N ASN A 113 -20.71 -23.55 19.56
CA ASN A 113 -21.99 -22.94 19.89
C ASN A 113 -22.15 -22.61 21.39
N ALA A 114 -21.32 -23.16 22.27
CA ALA A 114 -21.31 -22.80 23.68
C ALA A 114 -20.47 -21.54 23.98
N GLU A 115 -19.49 -21.27 23.18
CA GLU A 115 -18.50 -20.20 23.41
C GLU A 115 -18.71 -18.94 22.58
N ARG A 116 -19.37 -19.05 21.41
CA ARG A 116 -19.50 -17.99 20.41
C ARG A 116 -20.94 -17.52 20.18
N SER A 117 -21.07 -16.28 19.64
CA SER A 117 -22.37 -15.64 19.35
C SER A 117 -22.86 -15.94 17.93
N GLY A 118 -22.76 -17.15 17.47
CA GLY A 118 -23.25 -17.58 16.17
C GLY A 118 -23.72 -19.03 16.28
N THR A 119 -23.97 -19.66 15.16
CA THR A 119 -24.47 -21.03 15.13
C THR A 119 -23.76 -21.87 14.08
N VAL A 120 -23.06 -22.90 14.49
CA VAL A 120 -22.65 -23.98 13.61
C VAL A 120 -23.82 -24.94 13.51
N ALA A 121 -24.35 -25.11 12.29
CA ALA A 121 -25.47 -26.00 12.03
C ALA A 121 -25.01 -27.46 11.97
N GLU A 122 -25.96 -28.40 11.80
CA GLU A 122 -25.63 -29.81 11.65
C GLU A 122 -24.98 -30.12 10.31
N THR A 123 -23.79 -30.72 10.34
CA THR A 123 -23.09 -31.20 9.15
C THR A 123 -23.92 -32.30 8.47
N GLY A 124 -24.23 -32.05 7.19
CA GLY A 124 -25.05 -32.95 6.37
C GLY A 124 -24.40 -34.34 6.11
N PRO A 125 -25.11 -35.28 5.49
CA PRO A 125 -24.53 -36.54 5.07
C PRO A 125 -23.49 -36.31 3.95
N PRO A 126 -22.47 -37.20 3.85
CA PRO A 126 -21.43 -37.01 2.82
C PRO A 126 -22.02 -37.11 1.40
N LEU A 127 -21.73 -36.08 0.58
CA LEU A 127 -22.03 -36.10 -0.83
C LEU A 127 -20.83 -36.74 -1.58
N ILE A 128 -21.09 -37.82 -2.29
CA ILE A 128 -20.03 -38.58 -2.99
C ILE A 128 -20.07 -38.27 -4.48
N SER A 129 -18.92 -37.99 -5.07
CA SER A 129 -18.75 -37.74 -6.50
C SER A 129 -19.21 -38.92 -7.36
N SER A 130 -19.54 -38.69 -8.61
CA SER A 130 -20.05 -39.68 -9.54
C SER A 130 -19.07 -40.83 -9.83
N ASP A 131 -17.77 -40.57 -9.74
CA ASP A 131 -16.68 -41.54 -9.87
C ASP A 131 -16.37 -42.30 -8.54
N GLY A 132 -16.90 -41.80 -7.45
CA GLY A 132 -16.71 -42.36 -6.09
C GLY A 132 -15.34 -42.15 -5.48
N ALA A 133 -14.55 -41.20 -6.01
CA ALA A 133 -13.20 -40.87 -5.54
C ALA A 133 -13.17 -39.74 -4.55
N THR A 134 -14.14 -38.81 -4.59
CA THR A 134 -14.22 -37.63 -3.74
C THR A 134 -15.50 -37.63 -2.91
N ALA A 135 -15.46 -37.13 -1.68
CA ALA A 135 -16.63 -36.89 -0.84
C ALA A 135 -16.55 -35.51 -0.18
N LEU A 136 -17.70 -34.88 -0.01
CA LEU A 136 -17.86 -33.58 0.66
C LEU A 136 -18.70 -33.71 1.93
N LEU A 137 -18.31 -32.97 2.96
CA LEU A 137 -19.15 -32.65 4.10
C LEU A 137 -19.33 -31.14 4.14
N THR A 138 -20.58 -30.67 4.13
CA THR A 138 -20.91 -29.24 4.29
C THR A 138 -21.35 -28.98 5.71
N THR A 139 -20.69 -28.02 6.36
CA THR A 139 -21.00 -27.54 7.71
C THR A 139 -21.40 -26.06 7.61
N PRO A 140 -22.71 -25.75 7.62
CA PRO A 140 -23.18 -24.37 7.54
C PRO A 140 -22.85 -23.62 8.85
N ILE A 141 -22.30 -22.41 8.72
CA ILE A 141 -21.96 -21.52 9.82
C ILE A 141 -22.80 -20.25 9.65
N THR A 142 -23.68 -19.98 10.60
CA THR A 142 -24.50 -18.76 10.58
C THR A 142 -23.86 -17.69 11.45
N VAL A 143 -23.56 -16.56 10.83
CA VAL A 143 -22.94 -15.40 11.46
C VAL A 143 -23.93 -14.27 11.56
N PRO A 144 -24.47 -13.91 12.73
CA PRO A 144 -25.46 -12.83 12.84
C PRO A 144 -24.84 -11.48 12.49
N GLU A 145 -25.54 -10.67 11.67
CA GLU A 145 -25.14 -9.32 11.24
C GLU A 145 -24.74 -8.37 12.39
N ALA A 146 -25.25 -8.58 13.60
CA ALA A 146 -24.96 -7.79 14.80
C ALA A 146 -23.70 -8.20 15.58
N ALA A 147 -23.01 -9.26 15.18
CA ALA A 147 -21.91 -9.87 15.93
C ALA A 147 -20.53 -9.43 15.41
N SER A 148 -20.22 -8.14 15.51
CA SER A 148 -18.87 -7.64 15.22
C SER A 148 -17.83 -8.21 16.20
N GLY A 149 -16.76 -8.83 15.69
CA GLY A 149 -15.66 -9.40 16.44
C GLY A 149 -15.83 -10.89 16.79
N ASP A 150 -16.93 -11.30 17.44
CA ASP A 150 -17.22 -12.71 17.72
C ASP A 150 -17.55 -13.54 16.45
N ALA A 151 -17.90 -12.85 15.37
CA ALA A 151 -18.29 -13.46 14.10
C ALA A 151 -17.07 -13.90 13.27
N GLU A 152 -16.03 -13.08 13.22
CA GLU A 152 -14.75 -13.45 12.58
C GLU A 152 -14.12 -14.64 13.30
N ASP A 153 -14.17 -14.66 14.64
CA ASP A 153 -13.69 -15.77 15.44
C ASP A 153 -14.45 -17.08 15.11
N LEU A 154 -15.76 -17.02 14.83
CA LEU A 154 -16.56 -18.20 14.48
C LEU A 154 -16.12 -18.80 13.12
N LEU A 155 -15.88 -17.94 12.12
CA LEU A 155 -15.43 -18.35 10.79
C LEU A 155 -13.98 -18.85 10.79
N THR A 156 -13.19 -18.52 11.80
CA THR A 156 -11.80 -18.98 11.95
C THR A 156 -11.75 -20.25 12.81
N ASP A 157 -12.36 -20.24 14.00
CA ASP A 157 -12.27 -21.34 14.95
C ASP A 157 -12.94 -22.63 14.42
N THR A 158 -14.08 -22.51 13.70
CA THR A 158 -14.80 -23.69 13.20
C THR A 158 -13.98 -24.50 12.18
N PRO A 159 -13.39 -23.88 11.11
CA PRO A 159 -12.49 -24.61 10.21
C PRO A 159 -11.26 -25.18 10.92
N GLU A 160 -10.66 -24.47 11.89
CA GLU A 160 -9.50 -24.96 12.64
C GLU A 160 -9.83 -26.19 13.49
N GLU A 161 -10.97 -26.19 14.20
CA GLU A 161 -11.41 -27.34 14.96
C GLU A 161 -11.79 -28.53 14.06
N ILE A 162 -12.40 -28.28 12.89
CA ILE A 162 -12.62 -29.32 11.87
C ILE A 162 -11.30 -29.92 11.39
N LYS A 163 -10.28 -29.09 11.10
CA LYS A 163 -8.94 -29.56 10.69
C LYS A 163 -8.33 -30.48 11.73
N ALA A 164 -8.50 -30.20 13.03
CA ALA A 164 -7.98 -31.05 14.11
C ALA A 164 -8.57 -32.46 14.09
N GLU A 165 -9.82 -32.62 13.64
CA GLU A 165 -10.46 -33.92 13.47
C GLU A 165 -9.93 -34.73 12.28
N LEU A 166 -9.25 -34.09 11.32
CA LEU A 166 -8.67 -34.73 10.14
C LEU A 166 -7.33 -35.44 10.40
N ASP A 167 -6.68 -35.19 11.55
CA ASP A 167 -5.37 -35.78 11.91
C ASP A 167 -5.34 -37.31 11.97
N SER A 168 -6.49 -37.94 12.11
CA SER A 168 -6.59 -39.39 12.36
C SER A 168 -7.08 -40.21 11.17
N LEU A 169 -6.98 -39.71 9.94
CA LEU A 169 -7.49 -40.35 8.73
C LEU A 169 -6.69 -41.60 8.30
N PRO A 170 -7.33 -42.57 7.57
CA PRO A 170 -6.64 -43.68 6.95
C PRO A 170 -5.57 -43.28 5.98
N SER A 171 -4.44 -43.98 5.95
CA SER A 171 -3.33 -43.65 5.04
C SER A 171 -3.76 -43.62 3.58
N GLY A 172 -3.47 -42.52 2.87
CA GLY A 172 -3.78 -42.27 1.47
C GLY A 172 -5.20 -41.74 1.23
N LEU A 173 -5.96 -41.42 2.28
CA LEU A 173 -7.11 -40.52 2.20
C LEU A 173 -6.60 -39.14 2.50
N GLU A 174 -6.73 -38.23 1.53
CA GLU A 174 -6.40 -36.80 1.65
C GLU A 174 -7.67 -36.06 2.04
N ALA A 175 -7.56 -35.09 2.93
CA ALA A 175 -8.70 -34.25 3.31
C ALA A 175 -8.24 -32.86 3.75
N GLU A 176 -8.99 -31.85 3.29
CA GLU A 176 -8.77 -30.43 3.60
C GLU A 176 -10.10 -29.70 3.76
N VAL A 177 -10.04 -28.53 4.43
CA VAL A 177 -11.22 -27.67 4.62
C VAL A 177 -11.14 -26.48 3.65
N THR A 178 -12.19 -26.30 2.85
CA THR A 178 -12.36 -25.22 1.87
C THR A 178 -13.72 -24.55 1.99
N GLY A 179 -14.17 -23.88 0.97
CA GLY A 179 -15.40 -23.10 0.95
C GLY A 179 -15.24 -21.70 1.59
N PRO A 180 -16.30 -20.89 1.61
CA PRO A 180 -16.22 -19.49 2.09
C PRO A 180 -15.59 -19.37 3.49
N ALA A 181 -15.99 -20.23 4.44
CA ALA A 181 -15.42 -20.22 5.79
C ALA A 181 -13.94 -20.66 5.81
N GLY A 182 -13.54 -21.66 5.00
CA GLY A 182 -12.13 -22.08 4.88
C GLY A 182 -11.24 -20.97 4.36
N PHE A 183 -11.65 -20.29 3.28
CA PHE A 183 -10.89 -19.15 2.74
C PHE A 183 -10.84 -17.99 3.72
N SER A 184 -11.92 -17.70 4.45
CA SER A 184 -11.94 -16.65 5.48
C SER A 184 -10.98 -16.97 6.63
N ALA A 185 -10.95 -18.22 7.10
CA ALA A 185 -10.04 -18.67 8.15
C ALA A 185 -8.57 -18.48 7.75
N ASP A 186 -8.19 -19.00 6.58
CA ASP A 186 -6.83 -18.87 6.06
C ASP A 186 -6.44 -17.38 5.84
N ALA A 187 -7.35 -16.55 5.36
CA ALA A 187 -7.11 -15.13 5.20
C ALA A 187 -6.85 -14.43 6.54
N VAL A 188 -7.68 -14.69 7.56
CA VAL A 188 -7.53 -14.11 8.90
C VAL A 188 -6.23 -14.58 9.54
N GLU A 189 -5.89 -15.88 9.47
CA GLU A 189 -4.63 -16.43 9.99
C GLU A 189 -3.41 -15.73 9.34
N VAL A 190 -3.40 -15.62 8.01
CA VAL A 190 -2.35 -14.96 7.25
C VAL A 190 -2.24 -13.48 7.63
N PHE A 191 -3.35 -12.75 7.75
CA PHE A 191 -3.32 -11.33 8.11
C PHE A 191 -2.90 -11.08 9.57
N ASN A 192 -3.26 -11.96 10.51
CA ASN A 192 -2.85 -11.84 11.92
C ASN A 192 -1.33 -12.00 12.09
N ASP A 193 -0.72 -12.97 11.40
CA ASP A 193 0.74 -13.17 11.42
C ASP A 193 1.50 -12.03 10.73
N ILE A 194 0.89 -11.37 9.74
CA ILE A 194 1.47 -10.27 8.99
C ILE A 194 1.83 -9.08 9.88
N ASN A 195 0.90 -8.61 10.70
CA ASN A 195 1.03 -7.33 11.39
C ASN A 195 2.22 -7.29 12.36
N GLY A 196 2.42 -8.33 13.15
CA GLY A 196 3.54 -8.45 14.09
C GLY A 196 4.89 -8.62 13.38
N THR A 197 4.94 -9.53 12.43
CA THR A 197 6.15 -9.88 11.68
C THR A 197 6.63 -8.71 10.81
N LEU A 198 5.70 -8.03 10.11
CA LEU A 198 6.02 -6.87 9.28
C LEU A 198 6.57 -5.69 10.11
N LEU A 199 5.94 -5.37 11.24
CA LEU A 199 6.40 -4.29 12.10
C LEU A 199 7.83 -4.57 12.62
N LEU A 200 8.10 -5.81 13.02
CA LEU A 200 9.42 -6.24 13.49
C LEU A 200 10.46 -6.23 12.35
N ALA A 201 10.12 -6.77 11.19
CA ALA A 201 11.00 -6.81 10.02
C ALA A 201 11.35 -5.39 9.53
N THR A 202 10.32 -4.54 9.37
CA THR A 202 10.51 -3.13 8.97
C THR A 202 11.33 -2.37 10.02
N GLY A 203 11.00 -2.51 11.29
CA GLY A 203 11.72 -1.87 12.40
C GLY A 203 13.19 -2.32 12.46
N ALA A 204 13.46 -3.62 12.33
CA ALA A 204 14.82 -4.17 12.33
C ALA A 204 15.64 -3.70 11.11
N LEU A 205 15.04 -3.69 9.92
CA LEU A 205 15.69 -3.20 8.71
C LEU A 205 16.00 -1.71 8.80
N VAL A 206 15.03 -0.89 9.21
CA VAL A 206 15.24 0.56 9.40
C VAL A 206 16.33 0.82 10.44
N LEU A 207 16.32 0.11 11.55
CA LEU A 207 17.37 0.18 12.56
C LEU A 207 18.76 -0.11 11.98
N LEU A 208 18.89 -1.21 11.21
CA LEU A 208 20.13 -1.57 10.54
C LEU A 208 20.61 -0.47 9.58
N LEU A 209 19.70 0.04 8.74
CA LEU A 209 20.00 1.10 7.78
C LEU A 209 20.42 2.40 8.48
N LEU A 210 19.72 2.79 9.55
CA LEU A 210 20.09 3.98 10.34
C LEU A 210 21.48 3.85 10.98
N ILE A 211 21.86 2.65 11.49
CA ILE A 211 23.20 2.40 12.02
C ILE A 211 24.25 2.58 10.93
N VAL A 212 24.04 2.01 9.75
CA VAL A 212 24.96 2.08 8.61
C VAL A 212 25.12 3.51 8.11
N ILE A 213 24.01 4.24 7.95
CA ILE A 213 23.99 5.60 7.39
C ILE A 213 24.61 6.61 8.36
N TYR A 214 24.20 6.57 9.62
CA TYR A 214 24.74 7.51 10.62
C TYR A 214 26.15 7.15 11.10
N ARG A 215 26.56 5.89 10.88
CA ARG A 215 27.86 5.38 11.34
C ARG A 215 28.10 5.64 12.82
N SER A 216 27.03 5.55 13.62
CA SER A 216 27.06 5.80 15.05
C SER A 216 26.25 4.73 15.78
N PRO A 217 26.84 4.04 16.78
CA PRO A 217 26.15 2.96 17.49
C PRO A 217 25.06 3.47 18.46
N ILE A 218 24.93 4.78 18.67
CA ILE A 218 23.99 5.36 19.65
C ILE A 218 23.01 6.33 18.96
N PHE A 219 23.46 7.02 17.91
CA PHE A 219 22.67 8.11 17.32
C PHE A 219 21.36 7.67 16.72
N TRP A 220 21.28 6.45 16.18
CA TRP A 220 20.09 5.87 15.57
C TRP A 220 18.87 5.85 16.51
N ILE A 221 19.10 5.79 17.83
CA ILE A 221 18.04 5.75 18.85
C ILE A 221 17.09 6.94 18.69
N ILE A 222 17.62 8.14 18.45
CA ILE A 222 16.80 9.37 18.41
C ILE A 222 15.84 9.38 17.23
N PRO A 223 16.27 9.24 15.94
CA PRO A 223 15.34 9.19 14.83
C PRO A 223 14.42 7.96 14.89
N PHE A 224 14.93 6.78 15.26
CA PHE A 224 14.13 5.56 15.35
C PHE A 224 12.95 5.70 16.32
N PHE A 225 13.20 6.12 17.57
CA PHE A 225 12.13 6.33 18.53
C PHE A 225 11.18 7.48 18.13
N SER A 226 11.66 8.49 17.42
CA SER A 226 10.78 9.55 16.91
C SER A 226 9.80 9.01 15.85
N VAL A 227 10.25 8.10 14.99
CA VAL A 227 9.39 7.43 14.01
C VAL A 227 8.46 6.44 14.69
N LEU A 228 8.95 5.66 15.65
CA LEU A 228 8.12 4.69 16.40
C LEU A 228 6.96 5.38 17.15
N ILE A 229 7.21 6.55 17.74
CA ILE A 229 6.14 7.34 18.37
C ILE A 229 5.13 7.81 17.32
N ALA A 230 5.59 8.20 16.13
CA ALA A 230 4.69 8.55 15.02
C ALA A 230 3.85 7.36 14.60
N GLU A 231 4.45 6.18 14.46
CA GLU A 231 3.77 4.94 14.07
C GLU A 231 2.66 4.54 15.06
N VAL A 232 3.00 4.42 16.34
CA VAL A 232 2.00 4.10 17.39
C VAL A 232 0.87 5.13 17.42
N THR A 233 1.20 6.41 17.23
CA THR A 233 0.18 7.48 17.18
C THR A 233 -0.69 7.33 15.94
N THR A 234 -0.11 6.94 14.80
CA THR A 234 -0.84 6.75 13.54
C THR A 234 -1.81 5.59 13.63
N ARG A 235 -1.40 4.44 14.17
CA ARG A 235 -2.29 3.28 14.39
C ARG A 235 -3.46 3.64 15.31
N GLY A 236 -3.17 4.27 16.44
CA GLY A 236 -4.24 4.65 17.38
C GLY A 236 -5.23 5.70 16.84
N LEU A 237 -4.78 6.63 15.98
CA LEU A 237 -5.68 7.53 15.26
C LEU A 237 -6.36 6.82 14.08
N GLY A 238 -5.70 5.83 13.45
CA GLY A 238 -6.27 4.97 12.42
C GLY A 238 -7.50 4.22 12.92
N TYR A 239 -7.41 3.65 14.13
CA TYR A 239 -8.55 3.04 14.80
C TYR A 239 -9.75 4.02 14.92
N LEU A 240 -9.50 5.27 15.33
CA LEU A 240 -10.58 6.25 15.46
C LEU A 240 -11.19 6.66 14.11
N ILE A 241 -10.43 6.56 13.03
CA ILE A 241 -10.91 6.83 11.67
C ILE A 241 -11.74 5.64 11.17
N ALA A 242 -11.31 4.41 11.46
CA ALA A 242 -12.08 3.20 11.17
C ALA A 242 -13.41 3.19 11.96
N ASP A 243 -13.39 3.47 13.24
CA ASP A 243 -14.57 3.60 14.11
C ASP A 243 -15.55 4.71 13.63
N ALA A 244 -15.04 5.68 12.86
CA ALA A 244 -15.86 6.72 12.22
C ALA A 244 -16.43 6.32 10.85
N GLY A 245 -16.27 5.05 10.42
CA GLY A 245 -16.87 4.50 9.19
C GLY A 245 -15.99 4.63 7.94
N VAL A 246 -14.66 4.67 8.10
CA VAL A 246 -13.73 4.56 6.96
C VAL A 246 -13.23 3.12 6.90
N THR A 247 -13.52 2.42 5.81
CA THR A 247 -13.04 1.06 5.59
C THR A 247 -11.51 0.98 5.61
N VAL A 248 -10.97 0.17 6.49
CA VAL A 248 -9.54 -0.11 6.65
C VAL A 248 -9.32 -1.59 6.42
N THR A 249 -8.53 -1.92 5.43
CA THR A 249 -8.23 -3.33 5.09
C THR A 249 -6.91 -3.78 5.70
N GLY A 250 -6.69 -5.08 5.82
CA GLY A 250 -5.40 -5.66 6.21
C GLY A 250 -4.26 -5.22 5.29
N GLN A 251 -4.53 -5.06 3.98
CA GLN A 251 -3.57 -4.48 3.04
C GLN A 251 -3.17 -3.06 3.43
N SER A 252 -4.14 -2.21 3.81
CA SER A 252 -3.88 -0.85 4.30
C SER A 252 -3.08 -0.87 5.60
N GLY A 253 -3.41 -1.79 6.51
CA GLY A 253 -2.70 -2.05 7.76
C GLY A 253 -1.24 -2.43 7.56
N GLY A 254 -0.95 -3.27 6.56
CA GLY A 254 0.41 -3.67 6.17
C GLY A 254 1.22 -2.54 5.51
N ILE A 255 0.61 -1.74 4.65
CA ILE A 255 1.28 -0.64 3.94
C ILE A 255 1.61 0.53 4.89
N LEU A 256 0.75 0.82 5.86
CA LEU A 256 0.86 2.00 6.73
C LEU A 256 2.17 2.08 7.52
N PRO A 257 2.65 1.03 8.21
CA PRO A 257 3.95 1.06 8.91
C PRO A 257 5.11 1.36 7.96
N VAL A 258 5.12 0.71 6.79
CA VAL A 258 6.17 0.89 5.78
C VAL A 258 6.21 2.34 5.29
N LEU A 259 5.05 2.94 5.09
CA LEU A 259 4.91 4.34 4.67
C LEU A 259 5.38 5.32 5.76
N VAL A 260 4.97 5.10 7.02
CA VAL A 260 5.34 5.96 8.16
C VAL A 260 6.83 5.84 8.48
N PHE A 261 7.37 4.61 8.54
CA PHE A 261 8.80 4.39 8.74
C PHE A 261 9.63 4.93 7.58
N GLY A 262 9.21 4.69 6.34
CA GLY A 262 9.89 5.18 5.14
C GLY A 262 9.98 6.71 5.11
N ALA A 263 8.85 7.38 5.05
CA ALA A 263 8.81 8.85 4.99
C ALA A 263 9.35 9.52 6.27
N GLY A 264 9.06 8.94 7.45
CA GLY A 264 9.56 9.45 8.73
C GLY A 264 11.08 9.43 8.80
N THR A 265 11.73 8.34 8.37
CA THR A 265 13.19 8.25 8.33
C THR A 265 13.81 9.19 7.30
N ASP A 266 13.17 9.42 6.16
CA ASP A 266 13.63 10.38 5.15
C ASP A 266 13.62 11.81 5.68
N TYR A 267 12.55 12.24 6.32
CA TYR A 267 12.48 13.55 6.95
C TYR A 267 13.48 13.68 8.10
N ALA A 268 13.71 12.60 8.86
CA ALA A 268 14.73 12.55 9.89
C ALA A 268 16.14 12.72 9.32
N LEU A 269 16.47 12.02 8.23
CA LEU A 269 17.77 12.13 7.55
C LEU A 269 18.07 13.56 7.11
N LEU A 270 17.07 14.23 6.52
CA LEU A 270 17.18 15.63 6.11
C LEU A 270 17.44 16.57 7.30
N MET A 271 16.63 16.45 8.35
CA MET A 271 16.76 17.28 9.55
C MET A 271 18.12 17.07 10.25
N VAL A 272 18.52 15.81 10.41
CA VAL A 272 19.78 15.42 11.05
C VAL A 272 20.98 15.88 10.24
N SER A 273 20.98 15.69 8.93
CA SER A 273 22.06 16.14 8.03
C SER A 273 22.25 17.67 8.16
N ARG A 274 21.17 18.42 8.10
CA ARG A 274 21.22 19.88 8.23
C ARG A 274 21.64 20.31 9.62
N TYR A 275 21.14 19.68 10.68
CA TYR A 275 21.56 19.97 12.04
C TYR A 275 23.06 19.70 12.24
N ARG A 276 23.60 18.59 11.71
CA ARG A 276 25.03 18.26 11.74
C ARG A 276 25.88 19.32 11.03
N GLU A 277 25.42 19.83 9.89
CA GLU A 277 26.07 20.95 9.18
C GLU A 277 26.11 22.23 10.03
N GLU A 278 24.95 22.63 10.60
CA GLU A 278 24.87 23.84 11.43
C GLU A 278 25.67 23.73 12.75
N LEU A 279 25.82 22.51 13.31
CA LEU A 279 26.69 22.26 14.45
C LEU A 279 28.18 22.49 14.13
N ARG A 280 28.63 22.33 12.88
CA ARG A 280 29.99 22.67 12.46
C ARG A 280 30.22 24.17 12.33
N ARG A 281 29.15 24.96 12.13
CA ARG A 281 29.21 26.41 11.94
C ARG A 281 28.94 27.22 13.22
N ARG A 282 28.27 26.62 14.23
CA ARG A 282 27.75 27.32 15.40
C ARG A 282 28.13 26.59 16.69
N GLU A 283 28.48 27.34 17.72
CA GLU A 283 28.81 26.76 19.03
C GLU A 283 27.57 26.31 19.82
N ASP A 284 26.50 27.15 19.85
CA ASP A 284 25.28 26.80 20.57
C ASP A 284 24.42 25.84 19.77
N LYS A 285 24.12 24.67 20.38
CA LYS A 285 23.25 23.63 19.80
C LYS A 285 21.81 24.11 19.56
N HIS A 286 21.32 25.07 20.37
CA HIS A 286 19.97 25.64 20.22
C HIS A 286 19.90 26.56 19.00
N ASP A 287 20.95 27.32 18.71
CA ASP A 287 21.00 28.15 17.52
C ASP A 287 21.19 27.28 16.27
N ALA A 288 21.98 26.22 16.37
CA ALA A 288 22.16 25.28 15.27
C ALA A 288 20.84 24.61 14.86
N ILE A 289 20.06 24.09 15.83
CA ILE A 289 18.79 23.43 15.50
C ILE A 289 17.73 24.42 15.00
N ARG A 290 17.70 25.64 15.51
CA ARG A 290 16.77 26.68 15.05
C ARG A 290 17.00 27.04 13.58
N VAL A 291 18.27 27.17 13.18
CA VAL A 291 18.61 27.44 11.77
C VAL A 291 18.33 26.20 10.90
N ALA A 292 18.63 25.01 11.38
CA ALA A 292 18.30 23.77 10.69
C ALA A 292 16.79 23.67 10.42
N LEU A 293 15.96 23.87 11.46
CA LEU A 293 14.48 23.90 11.34
C LEU A 293 14.01 24.93 10.31
N ASN A 294 14.47 26.18 10.41
CA ASN A 294 14.04 27.23 9.48
C ASN A 294 14.37 26.94 8.01
N ARG A 295 15.41 26.17 7.74
CA ARG A 295 15.83 25.83 6.39
C ARG A 295 15.22 24.50 5.88
N THR A 296 14.98 23.55 6.76
CA THR A 296 14.49 22.22 6.41
C THR A 296 12.96 22.14 6.45
N SER A 297 12.29 22.81 7.39
CA SER A 297 10.82 22.74 7.52
C SER A 297 10.06 23.11 6.25
N PRO A 298 10.38 24.16 5.49
CA PRO A 298 9.64 24.47 4.27
C PRO A 298 9.74 23.37 3.22
N VAL A 299 10.85 22.65 3.19
CA VAL A 299 11.09 21.57 2.23
C VAL A 299 10.35 20.32 2.66
N ILE A 300 10.41 19.92 3.94
CA ILE A 300 9.64 18.80 4.49
C ILE A 300 8.13 19.04 4.34
N LEU A 301 7.66 20.27 4.62
CA LEU A 301 6.23 20.61 4.46
C LEU A 301 5.77 20.58 3.01
N ALA A 302 6.62 20.99 2.06
CA ALA A 302 6.29 20.91 0.66
C ALA A 302 6.25 19.47 0.16
N SER A 303 7.26 18.68 0.51
CA SER A 303 7.39 17.27 0.21
C SER A 303 6.23 16.46 0.81
N GLY A 304 6.07 16.47 2.13
CA GLY A 304 4.98 15.76 2.79
C GLY A 304 3.58 16.23 2.34
N GLY A 305 3.44 17.52 2.05
CA GLY A 305 2.19 18.05 1.48
C GLY A 305 1.87 17.50 0.09
N THR A 306 2.89 17.22 -0.72
CA THR A 306 2.70 16.58 -2.04
C THR A 306 2.29 15.12 -1.88
N VAL A 307 2.93 14.38 -0.96
CA VAL A 307 2.57 12.98 -0.65
C VAL A 307 1.14 12.91 -0.13
N ILE A 308 0.79 13.73 0.85
CA ILE A 308 -0.57 13.81 1.42
C ILE A 308 -1.59 14.08 0.30
N ALA A 309 -1.33 15.06 -0.56
CA ALA A 309 -2.25 15.40 -1.64
C ALA A 309 -2.39 14.27 -2.67
N ALA A 310 -1.31 13.56 -2.99
CA ALA A 310 -1.34 12.42 -3.89
C ALA A 310 -2.13 11.24 -3.26
N LEU A 311 -1.88 10.91 -2.00
CA LEU A 311 -2.61 9.85 -1.28
C LEU A 311 -4.10 10.17 -1.16
N LEU A 312 -4.47 11.43 -0.87
CA LEU A 312 -5.87 11.82 -0.80
C LEU A 312 -6.62 11.68 -2.14
N THR A 313 -5.92 11.56 -3.28
CA THR A 313 -6.61 11.24 -4.54
C THR A 313 -7.18 9.82 -4.56
N LEU A 314 -6.65 8.90 -3.74
CA LEU A 314 -7.20 7.55 -3.57
C LEU A 314 -8.61 7.56 -2.96
N SER A 315 -8.99 8.60 -2.19
CA SER A 315 -10.36 8.75 -1.68
C SER A 315 -11.43 8.93 -2.79
N LEU A 316 -11.03 9.02 -4.05
CA LEU A 316 -11.92 9.04 -5.22
C LEU A 316 -12.15 7.64 -5.81
N ALA A 317 -11.54 6.62 -5.24
CA ALA A 317 -11.71 5.23 -5.66
C ALA A 317 -13.13 4.76 -5.38
N GLU A 318 -13.63 3.87 -6.22
CA GLU A 318 -14.83 3.10 -5.98
C GLU A 318 -14.54 1.92 -5.04
N VAL A 319 -13.38 1.29 -5.18
CA VAL A 319 -12.93 0.24 -4.27
C VAL A 319 -12.71 0.83 -2.87
N SER A 320 -13.56 0.47 -1.90
CA SER A 320 -13.61 1.05 -0.56
C SER A 320 -12.28 0.91 0.19
N GLY A 321 -11.61 -0.25 0.10
CA GLY A 321 -10.29 -0.48 0.68
C GLY A 321 -9.22 0.47 0.10
N THR A 322 -9.27 0.72 -1.22
CA THR A 322 -8.39 1.69 -1.88
C THR A 322 -8.73 3.12 -1.45
N ALA A 323 -10.02 3.45 -1.37
CA ALA A 323 -10.47 4.78 -0.92
C ALA A 323 -10.04 5.07 0.52
N GLY A 324 -10.14 4.10 1.41
CA GLY A 324 -9.76 4.21 2.83
C GLY A 324 -8.26 4.38 3.05
N LEU A 325 -7.41 3.76 2.20
CA LEU A 325 -5.96 3.95 2.27
C LEU A 325 -5.54 5.42 2.07
N GLY A 326 -6.31 6.19 1.28
CA GLY A 326 -6.05 7.61 1.05
C GLY A 326 -5.95 8.44 2.31
N PRO A 327 -7.02 8.61 3.10
CA PRO A 327 -7.02 9.41 4.33
C PRO A 327 -6.10 8.83 5.40
N ILE A 328 -6.03 7.50 5.55
CA ILE A 328 -5.18 6.84 6.56
C ILE A 328 -3.70 7.05 6.24
N GLY A 329 -3.29 6.81 5.01
CA GLY A 329 -1.92 7.05 4.56
C GLY A 329 -1.53 8.54 4.65
N ALA A 330 -2.44 9.44 4.23
CA ALA A 330 -2.23 10.88 4.35
C ALA A 330 -2.08 11.33 5.81
N MET A 331 -2.87 10.78 6.72
CA MET A 331 -2.73 10.99 8.16
C MET A 331 -1.39 10.49 8.69
N GLY A 332 -0.97 9.28 8.29
CA GLY A 332 0.32 8.71 8.69
C GLY A 332 1.50 9.60 8.28
N ILE A 333 1.50 10.10 7.04
CA ILE A 333 2.51 11.07 6.56
C ILE A 333 2.45 12.38 7.35
N ALA A 334 1.25 12.89 7.64
CA ALA A 334 1.10 14.13 8.41
C ALA A 334 1.66 13.99 9.84
N ILE A 335 1.41 12.87 10.50
CA ILE A 335 1.93 12.55 11.84
C ILE A 335 3.45 12.36 11.79
N ALA A 336 3.97 11.59 10.83
CA ALA A 336 5.41 11.42 10.63
C ALA A 336 6.10 12.77 10.43
N MET A 337 5.56 13.62 9.55
CA MET A 337 6.06 14.98 9.30
C MET A 337 6.02 15.83 10.57
N LEU A 338 4.92 15.80 11.32
CA LEU A 338 4.78 16.53 12.58
C LEU A 338 5.80 16.06 13.63
N ALA A 339 6.00 14.75 13.75
CA ALA A 339 6.98 14.17 14.66
C ALA A 339 8.41 14.60 14.27
N MET A 340 8.75 14.56 12.98
CA MET A 340 10.08 14.94 12.50
C MET A 340 10.35 16.45 12.58
N LEU A 341 9.32 17.28 12.62
CA LEU A 341 9.45 18.73 12.81
C LEU A 341 9.37 19.16 14.30
N THR A 342 8.96 18.28 15.19
CA THR A 342 8.73 18.63 16.60
C THR A 342 9.53 17.78 17.58
N ILE A 343 9.20 16.47 17.75
CA ILE A 343 9.86 15.63 18.77
C ILE A 343 11.32 15.34 18.38
N LEU A 344 11.61 15.05 17.12
CA LEU A 344 12.99 14.78 16.66
C LEU A 344 13.92 15.95 16.96
N PRO A 345 13.64 17.23 16.58
CA PRO A 345 14.52 18.35 16.92
C PRO A 345 14.63 18.60 18.43
N ALA A 346 13.56 18.33 19.18
CA ALA A 346 13.61 18.45 20.65
C ALA A 346 14.59 17.43 21.25
N LEU A 347 14.52 16.16 20.85
CA LEU A 347 15.42 15.10 21.28
C LEU A 347 16.87 15.36 20.83
N LEU A 348 17.08 15.80 19.58
CA LEU A 348 18.40 16.20 19.06
C LEU A 348 19.01 17.34 19.90
N THR A 349 18.19 18.30 20.31
CA THR A 349 18.64 19.40 21.16
C THR A 349 18.97 18.95 22.59
N VAL A 350 18.29 17.94 23.13
CA VAL A 350 18.63 17.31 24.41
C VAL A 350 19.99 16.63 24.32
N ALA A 351 20.14 15.74 23.37
CA ALA A 351 21.35 14.91 23.18
C ALA A 351 22.59 15.75 22.76
N GLY A 352 22.39 16.75 21.90
CA GLY A 352 23.45 17.65 21.42
C GLY A 352 24.53 16.96 20.63
N ARG A 353 25.74 17.57 20.57
CA ARG A 353 26.86 17.10 19.72
C ARG A 353 27.37 15.71 20.07
N LYS A 354 27.33 15.33 21.36
CA LYS A 354 27.90 14.07 21.86
C LYS A 354 27.16 12.84 21.30
N ALA A 355 25.90 12.98 20.91
CA ALA A 355 25.11 11.91 20.30
C ALA A 355 25.75 11.39 18.98
N PHE A 356 26.49 12.23 18.27
CA PHE A 356 27.16 11.84 17.03
C PHE A 356 28.49 11.04 17.23
N TRP A 357 28.76 10.55 18.45
CA TRP A 357 29.93 9.73 18.69
C TRP A 357 29.89 8.47 17.76
N PRO A 358 31.04 8.05 17.13
CA PRO A 358 32.39 8.60 17.31
C PRO A 358 32.71 9.84 16.43
N PHE A 359 31.87 10.22 15.46
CA PHE A 359 32.14 11.31 14.50
C PHE A 359 31.49 12.64 14.93
N ILE A 360 31.92 13.14 16.10
CA ILE A 360 31.36 14.36 16.71
C ILE A 360 31.67 15.60 15.83
N PRO A 361 30.65 16.38 15.37
CA PRO A 361 30.87 17.59 14.60
C PRO A 361 31.56 18.68 15.46
N ARG A 362 32.74 19.15 15.00
CA ARG A 362 33.51 20.22 15.62
C ARG A 362 33.32 21.53 14.88
N VAL A 363 33.30 22.66 15.60
CA VAL A 363 33.20 24.01 15.01
C VAL A 363 34.46 24.30 14.19
N GLY A 364 34.28 24.88 13.00
CA GLY A 364 35.38 25.25 12.10
C GLY A 364 35.92 24.12 11.23
N THR A 365 35.36 22.88 11.35
CA THR A 365 35.73 21.82 10.41
C THR A 365 34.91 21.95 9.12
N GLU A 366 35.55 22.33 8.00
CA GLU A 366 34.92 22.26 6.69
C GLU A 366 34.61 20.81 6.34
N GLY A 367 33.39 20.58 5.81
CA GLY A 367 33.03 19.25 5.30
C GLY A 367 33.86 18.93 4.06
N ALA A 368 34.78 17.98 4.15
CA ALA A 368 35.58 17.51 3.04
C ALA A 368 34.76 17.02 1.83
N ASP A 369 33.45 16.78 2.03
CA ASP A 369 32.55 16.25 1.00
C ASP A 369 31.95 17.35 0.08
N GLU A 370 31.95 18.62 0.49
CA GLU A 370 31.27 19.68 -0.29
C GLU A 370 32.02 20.06 -1.58
N THR A 371 33.32 19.79 -1.65
CA THR A 371 34.16 20.24 -2.77
C THR A 371 34.72 19.13 -3.67
N HIS A 372 34.83 17.87 -3.20
CA HIS A 372 35.54 16.81 -3.93
C HIS A 372 34.86 15.42 -3.91
N GLY A 373 33.58 15.32 -3.60
CA GLY A 373 32.84 14.05 -3.45
C GLY A 373 32.58 13.30 -4.77
N ALA A 374 32.19 12.02 -4.66
CA ALA A 374 31.81 11.17 -5.80
C ALA A 374 30.66 11.81 -6.62
N TRP A 375 29.70 12.41 -5.98
CA TRP A 375 28.55 13.07 -6.62
C TRP A 375 28.93 14.27 -7.48
N ARG A 376 29.98 14.99 -7.11
CA ARG A 376 30.51 16.07 -7.98
C ARG A 376 31.09 15.48 -9.27
N ARG A 377 31.80 14.36 -9.20
CA ARG A 377 32.32 13.68 -10.40
C ARG A 377 31.18 13.21 -11.33
N VAL A 378 30.10 12.68 -10.75
CA VAL A 378 28.88 12.31 -11.51
C VAL A 378 28.28 13.54 -12.17
N ALA A 379 28.07 14.64 -11.43
CA ALA A 379 27.51 15.87 -11.96
C ALA A 379 28.37 16.46 -13.10
N GLU A 380 29.69 16.49 -12.96
CA GLU A 380 30.62 16.94 -14.00
C GLU A 380 30.63 16.01 -15.22
N TRP A 381 30.49 14.68 -14.99
CA TRP A 381 30.39 13.71 -16.07
C TRP A 381 29.10 13.92 -16.89
N VAL A 382 27.97 14.08 -16.23
CA VAL A 382 26.70 14.42 -16.88
C VAL A 382 26.80 15.73 -17.65
N ALA A 383 27.45 16.76 -17.07
CA ALA A 383 27.60 18.07 -17.68
C ALA A 383 28.53 18.12 -18.91
N ARG A 384 29.43 17.11 -19.09
CA ARG A 384 30.28 16.98 -20.28
C ARG A 384 29.54 16.56 -21.54
N GLY A 385 28.41 15.82 -21.36
CA GLY A 385 27.65 15.30 -22.50
C GLY A 385 26.18 15.04 -22.15
N PRO A 386 25.41 16.07 -21.76
CA PRO A 386 24.05 15.87 -21.25
C PRO A 386 23.16 15.14 -22.26
N ARG A 387 23.30 15.45 -23.54
CA ARG A 387 22.52 14.82 -24.61
C ARG A 387 22.72 13.31 -24.70
N ARG A 388 23.95 12.83 -24.55
CA ARG A 388 24.25 11.38 -24.57
C ARG A 388 23.71 10.70 -23.33
N VAL A 389 23.76 11.40 -22.20
CA VAL A 389 23.28 10.85 -20.91
C VAL A 389 21.77 10.70 -20.93
N TRP A 390 21.00 11.76 -21.26
CA TRP A 390 19.53 11.63 -21.21
C TRP A 390 19.00 10.65 -22.28
N ILE A 391 19.58 10.62 -23.51
CA ILE A 391 19.17 9.64 -24.53
C ILE A 391 19.47 8.22 -24.07
N GLY A 392 20.67 7.96 -23.54
CA GLY A 392 21.05 6.63 -23.05
C GLY A 392 20.19 6.18 -21.86
N THR A 393 19.88 7.12 -20.96
CA THR A 393 19.04 6.81 -19.79
C THR A 393 17.59 6.51 -20.19
N ILE A 394 17.02 7.29 -21.10
CA ILE A 394 15.68 6.99 -21.63
C ILE A 394 15.65 5.64 -22.33
N ALA A 395 16.69 5.31 -23.10
CA ALA A 395 16.77 4.00 -23.76
C ALA A 395 16.80 2.85 -22.74
N VAL A 396 17.57 2.98 -21.65
CA VAL A 396 17.60 1.98 -20.57
C VAL A 396 16.22 1.85 -19.92
N LEU A 397 15.58 2.97 -19.55
CA LEU A 397 14.25 2.94 -18.95
C LEU A 397 13.20 2.38 -19.90
N ALA A 398 13.29 2.64 -21.19
CA ALA A 398 12.39 2.07 -22.19
C ALA A 398 12.56 0.55 -22.33
N VAL A 399 13.81 0.05 -22.23
CA VAL A 399 14.06 -1.40 -22.20
C VAL A 399 13.46 -2.04 -20.93
N MET A 400 13.60 -1.38 -19.78
CA MET A 400 12.96 -1.84 -18.54
C MET A 400 11.43 -1.84 -18.67
N ALA A 401 10.87 -0.78 -19.25
CA ALA A 401 9.43 -0.68 -19.51
C ALA A 401 8.91 -1.71 -20.53
N ALA A 402 9.77 -2.26 -21.40
CA ALA A 402 9.35 -3.32 -22.32
C ALA A 402 8.91 -4.62 -21.61
N GLY A 403 9.29 -4.80 -20.33
CA GLY A 403 8.78 -5.87 -19.49
C GLY A 403 7.26 -5.81 -19.23
N LEU A 404 6.60 -4.69 -19.54
CA LEU A 404 5.12 -4.59 -19.49
C LEU A 404 4.41 -5.61 -20.43
N VAL A 405 5.12 -6.21 -21.37
CA VAL A 405 4.58 -7.32 -22.18
C VAL A 405 4.17 -8.53 -21.33
N PHE A 406 4.74 -8.67 -20.14
CA PHE A 406 4.42 -9.73 -19.18
C PHE A 406 3.34 -9.32 -18.19
N LEU A 407 2.79 -8.09 -18.29
CA LEU A 407 1.74 -7.62 -17.40
C LEU A 407 0.45 -8.36 -17.74
N ASN A 408 -0.04 -9.15 -16.80
CA ASN A 408 -1.37 -9.75 -16.78
C ASN A 408 -2.11 -9.30 -15.51
N SER A 409 -3.37 -9.65 -15.34
CA SER A 409 -4.15 -9.30 -14.14
C SER A 409 -4.94 -10.54 -13.69
N ASP A 410 -4.22 -11.68 -13.60
CA ASP A 410 -4.82 -13.00 -13.35
C ASP A 410 -4.74 -13.40 -11.85
N LEU A 411 -4.26 -12.50 -10.96
CA LEU A 411 -4.33 -12.73 -9.53
C LEU A 411 -5.79 -12.66 -9.07
N THR A 412 -6.21 -13.68 -8.34
CA THR A 412 -7.58 -13.88 -7.84
C THR A 412 -7.54 -14.24 -6.37
N THR A 413 -8.70 -14.27 -5.70
CA THR A 413 -8.79 -14.72 -4.30
C THR A 413 -8.29 -16.17 -4.16
N GLY A 414 -8.57 -17.04 -5.13
CA GLY A 414 -8.13 -18.44 -5.10
C GLY A 414 -6.62 -18.65 -5.22
N ASN A 415 -5.85 -17.67 -5.73
CA ASN A 415 -4.39 -17.81 -5.94
C ASN A 415 -3.57 -16.67 -5.35
N MET A 416 -4.13 -15.91 -4.39
CA MET A 416 -3.48 -14.74 -3.80
C MET A 416 -2.41 -15.06 -2.77
N PHE A 417 -2.37 -16.29 -2.25
CA PHE A 417 -1.39 -16.73 -1.28
C PHE A 417 -0.10 -17.20 -1.96
N ARG A 418 1.03 -17.02 -1.31
CA ARG A 418 2.34 -17.47 -1.82
C ARG A 418 2.67 -18.89 -1.43
N ASP A 419 2.15 -19.32 -0.29
CA ASP A 419 2.27 -20.67 0.23
C ASP A 419 0.95 -21.39 0.00
N ASP A 420 0.99 -22.71 -0.16
CA ASP A 420 -0.20 -23.52 -0.34
C ASP A 420 -0.97 -23.54 0.99
N VAL A 421 -2.09 -22.81 1.06
CA VAL A 421 -3.01 -22.81 2.22
C VAL A 421 -4.03 -23.93 2.07
N ASP A 422 -4.60 -24.37 3.19
CA ASP A 422 -5.46 -25.55 3.25
C ASP A 422 -6.74 -25.39 2.41
N SER A 423 -7.33 -24.17 2.39
CA SER A 423 -8.52 -23.89 1.58
C SER A 423 -8.29 -24.03 0.08
N VAL A 424 -7.10 -23.65 -0.40
CA VAL A 424 -6.71 -23.81 -1.81
C VAL A 424 -6.49 -25.29 -2.15
N GLN A 425 -5.79 -26.03 -1.28
CA GLN A 425 -5.61 -27.48 -1.45
C GLN A 425 -6.97 -28.21 -1.43
N GLY A 426 -7.88 -27.82 -0.53
CA GLY A 426 -9.24 -28.32 -0.47
C GLY A 426 -10.02 -28.07 -1.75
N GLN A 427 -9.83 -26.89 -2.39
CA GLN A 427 -10.41 -26.57 -3.68
C GLN A 427 -9.90 -27.51 -4.80
N GLU A 428 -8.60 -27.78 -4.85
CA GLU A 428 -8.01 -28.71 -5.81
C GLU A 428 -8.57 -30.14 -5.65
N LEU A 429 -8.73 -30.59 -4.40
CA LEU A 429 -9.34 -31.89 -4.09
C LEU A 429 -10.81 -31.95 -4.53
N LEU A 430 -11.55 -30.83 -4.39
CA LEU A 430 -12.95 -30.72 -4.81
C LEU A 430 -13.09 -30.87 -6.34
N GLU A 431 -12.28 -30.15 -7.08
CA GLU A 431 -12.29 -30.17 -8.57
C GLU A 431 -11.97 -31.53 -9.15
N ALA A 432 -11.28 -32.39 -8.42
CA ALA A 432 -11.03 -33.78 -8.83
C ALA A 432 -12.31 -34.63 -8.98
N GLY A 433 -13.42 -34.25 -8.32
CA GLY A 433 -14.64 -35.06 -8.31
C GLY A 433 -15.95 -34.32 -8.54
N PHE A 434 -15.97 -33.00 -8.45
CA PHE A 434 -17.14 -32.14 -8.59
C PHE A 434 -16.89 -31.02 -9.59
N PRO A 435 -17.94 -30.39 -10.17
CA PRO A 435 -17.76 -29.14 -10.91
C PRO A 435 -17.03 -28.10 -10.07
N ALA A 436 -16.08 -27.41 -10.65
CA ALA A 436 -15.24 -26.43 -9.95
C ALA A 436 -16.06 -25.35 -9.22
N GLY A 437 -17.19 -24.93 -9.79
CA GLY A 437 -18.10 -23.93 -9.19
C GLY A 437 -19.04 -24.45 -8.07
N ALA A 438 -18.91 -25.70 -7.65
CA ALA A 438 -19.87 -26.29 -6.72
C ALA A 438 -19.79 -25.75 -5.29
N ASN A 439 -18.64 -25.22 -4.88
CA ASN A 439 -18.41 -24.69 -3.54
C ASN A 439 -18.76 -23.20 -3.38
N ALA A 440 -18.89 -22.46 -4.49
CA ALA A 440 -19.17 -21.03 -4.45
C ALA A 440 -20.09 -20.65 -5.64
N PRO A 441 -21.39 -21.02 -5.57
CA PRO A 441 -22.32 -20.79 -6.65
C PRO A 441 -22.58 -19.28 -6.88
N THR A 442 -22.81 -18.95 -8.13
CA THR A 442 -23.29 -17.62 -8.50
C THR A 442 -24.77 -17.51 -8.14
N ASN A 443 -25.16 -16.43 -7.42
CA ASN A 443 -26.51 -16.18 -6.97
C ASN A 443 -27.28 -15.31 -7.97
N VAL A 444 -28.42 -15.79 -8.47
CA VAL A 444 -29.33 -15.02 -9.32
C VAL A 444 -30.60 -14.72 -8.51
N VAL A 445 -30.77 -13.46 -8.13
CA VAL A 445 -31.89 -12.99 -7.30
C VAL A 445 -32.95 -12.38 -8.21
N VAL A 446 -34.16 -12.95 -8.21
CA VAL A 446 -35.28 -12.52 -9.02
C VAL A 446 -36.34 -11.88 -8.11
N THR A 447 -36.50 -10.56 -8.19
CA THR A 447 -37.43 -9.80 -7.34
C THR A 447 -38.89 -9.99 -7.76
N ASP A 448 -39.16 -10.06 -9.08
CA ASP A 448 -40.47 -10.46 -9.60
C ASP A 448 -40.54 -11.98 -9.82
N THR A 449 -41.03 -12.70 -8.82
CA THR A 449 -41.09 -14.18 -8.87
C THR A 449 -41.97 -14.74 -9.99
N SER A 450 -42.78 -13.91 -10.69
CA SER A 450 -43.53 -14.37 -11.85
C SER A 450 -42.64 -14.63 -13.07
N LYS A 451 -41.44 -14.10 -13.10
CA LYS A 451 -40.43 -14.24 -14.17
C LYS A 451 -39.41 -15.38 -13.89
N LEU A 452 -39.46 -15.97 -12.70
CA LEU A 452 -38.47 -16.94 -12.20
C LEU A 452 -38.17 -18.11 -13.15
N ASP A 453 -39.25 -18.75 -13.66
CA ASP A 453 -39.08 -19.89 -14.55
C ASP A 453 -38.42 -19.50 -15.88
N GLY A 454 -38.72 -18.32 -16.41
CA GLY A 454 -38.10 -17.80 -17.61
C GLY A 454 -36.62 -17.42 -17.40
N VAL A 455 -36.29 -16.81 -16.25
CA VAL A 455 -34.89 -16.49 -15.88
C VAL A 455 -34.08 -17.78 -15.69
N ARG A 456 -34.65 -18.78 -15.02
CA ARG A 456 -34.02 -20.08 -14.84
C ARG A 456 -33.65 -20.74 -16.19
N GLU A 457 -34.61 -20.76 -17.14
CA GLU A 457 -34.39 -21.36 -18.46
C GLU A 457 -33.31 -20.59 -19.24
N ALA A 458 -33.37 -19.26 -19.24
CA ALA A 458 -32.41 -18.42 -19.94
C ALA A 458 -30.98 -18.53 -19.34
N VAL A 459 -30.85 -18.55 -18.04
CA VAL A 459 -29.56 -18.70 -17.34
C VAL A 459 -28.99 -20.12 -17.56
N ALA A 460 -29.84 -21.18 -17.54
CA ALA A 460 -29.39 -22.53 -17.78
C ALA A 460 -28.87 -22.77 -19.23
N GLU A 461 -29.29 -21.94 -20.20
CA GLU A 461 -28.78 -21.96 -21.57
C GLU A 461 -27.55 -21.04 -21.77
N ALA A 462 -27.15 -20.26 -20.74
CA ALA A 462 -25.98 -19.39 -20.84
C ALA A 462 -24.68 -20.21 -20.92
N PRO A 463 -23.71 -19.78 -21.75
CA PRO A 463 -22.43 -20.48 -21.83
C PRO A 463 -21.69 -20.54 -20.50
N GLY A 464 -21.12 -21.69 -20.14
CA GLY A 464 -20.32 -21.89 -18.94
C GLY A 464 -21.14 -22.16 -17.66
N VAL A 465 -22.46 -22.33 -17.80
CA VAL A 465 -23.33 -22.77 -16.70
C VAL A 465 -23.41 -24.30 -16.71
N ALA A 466 -22.91 -24.91 -15.63
CA ALA A 466 -22.96 -26.37 -15.45
C ALA A 466 -24.37 -26.82 -15.03
N GLU A 467 -24.93 -26.15 -14.02
CA GLU A 467 -26.23 -26.48 -13.46
C GLU A 467 -26.90 -25.24 -12.84
N VAL A 468 -28.23 -25.17 -12.92
CA VAL A 468 -29.04 -24.24 -12.12
C VAL A 468 -29.80 -25.08 -11.09
N SER A 469 -29.61 -24.82 -9.82
CA SER A 469 -30.24 -25.56 -8.73
C SER A 469 -31.77 -25.71 -8.94
N PRO A 470 -32.30 -26.92 -8.81
CA PRO A 470 -33.76 -27.12 -8.83
C PRO A 470 -34.43 -26.52 -7.59
N GLU A 471 -33.68 -26.36 -6.51
CA GLU A 471 -34.15 -25.73 -5.28
C GLU A 471 -34.20 -24.22 -5.46
N VAL A 472 -35.24 -23.60 -4.95
CA VAL A 472 -35.47 -22.16 -4.99
C VAL A 472 -35.65 -21.67 -3.59
N GLU A 473 -34.73 -20.88 -3.14
CA GLU A 473 -34.89 -20.19 -1.88
C GLU A 473 -35.77 -18.96 -2.07
N ARG A 474 -36.64 -18.65 -1.12
CA ARG A 474 -37.54 -17.52 -1.17
C ARG A 474 -37.46 -16.72 0.12
N GLY A 475 -37.32 -15.40 -0.04
CA GLY A 475 -37.27 -14.44 1.06
C GLY A 475 -38.00 -13.14 0.77
N PRO A 476 -37.82 -12.14 1.63
CA PRO A 476 -38.45 -10.84 1.46
C PRO A 476 -38.08 -10.12 0.14
N GLY A 477 -36.85 -10.32 -0.33
CA GLY A 477 -36.31 -9.72 -1.55
C GLY A 477 -36.71 -10.44 -2.86
N GLY A 478 -37.38 -11.61 -2.80
CA GLY A 478 -37.77 -12.34 -4.01
C GLY A 478 -37.49 -13.82 -3.96
N ALA A 479 -36.82 -14.34 -4.98
CA ALA A 479 -36.38 -15.75 -5.09
C ALA A 479 -34.90 -15.80 -5.53
N LYS A 480 -34.09 -16.65 -4.87
CA LYS A 480 -32.70 -16.95 -5.19
C LYS A 480 -32.61 -18.25 -5.99
N LEU A 481 -31.87 -18.19 -7.07
CA LEU A 481 -31.41 -19.36 -7.84
C LEU A 481 -29.91 -19.47 -7.66
N GLU A 482 -29.41 -20.65 -7.32
CA GLU A 482 -27.99 -20.95 -7.30
C GLU A 482 -27.58 -21.53 -8.66
N VAL A 483 -26.52 -20.97 -9.20
CA VAL A 483 -25.96 -21.29 -10.51
C VAL A 483 -24.54 -21.79 -10.34
N THR A 484 -24.32 -23.06 -10.60
CA THR A 484 -23.00 -23.67 -10.62
C THR A 484 -22.33 -23.42 -11.97
N LEU A 485 -21.13 -22.89 -11.98
CA LEU A 485 -20.32 -22.67 -13.19
C LEU A 485 -19.49 -23.90 -13.53
N ASP A 486 -19.15 -24.09 -14.82
CA ASP A 486 -18.21 -25.12 -15.29
C ASP A 486 -16.76 -24.81 -14.89
N GLU A 487 -16.45 -23.54 -14.69
CA GLU A 487 -15.11 -23.02 -14.37
C GLU A 487 -14.96 -22.80 -12.85
N ASP A 488 -13.72 -22.79 -12.37
CA ASP A 488 -13.40 -22.42 -11.00
C ASP A 488 -13.93 -21.01 -10.71
N PRO A 489 -14.78 -20.80 -9.68
CA PRO A 489 -15.46 -19.54 -9.38
C PRO A 489 -14.49 -18.39 -9.08
N TYR A 490 -13.25 -18.69 -8.72
CA TYR A 490 -12.18 -17.72 -8.46
C TYR A 490 -11.21 -17.56 -9.66
N SER A 491 -11.56 -18.08 -10.83
CA SER A 491 -10.76 -17.93 -12.04
C SER A 491 -11.21 -16.77 -12.91
N THR A 492 -10.28 -16.23 -13.71
CA THR A 492 -10.62 -15.19 -14.71
C THR A 492 -11.58 -15.69 -15.76
N ALA A 493 -11.57 -17.01 -16.07
CA ALA A 493 -12.49 -17.63 -16.99
C ALA A 493 -13.95 -17.56 -16.49
N ALA A 494 -14.17 -17.82 -15.19
CA ALA A 494 -15.48 -17.68 -14.57
C ALA A 494 -15.96 -16.22 -14.54
N PHE A 495 -15.06 -15.26 -14.26
CA PHE A 495 -15.44 -13.83 -14.26
C PHE A 495 -15.93 -13.37 -15.64
N ASP A 496 -15.35 -13.88 -16.72
CA ASP A 496 -15.76 -13.55 -18.09
C ASP A 496 -17.17 -14.10 -18.46
N LEU A 497 -17.70 -15.04 -17.66
CA LEU A 497 -19.06 -15.57 -17.86
C LEU A 497 -20.13 -14.66 -17.25
N ILE A 498 -19.84 -13.91 -16.21
CA ILE A 498 -20.81 -13.06 -15.48
C ILE A 498 -21.58 -12.10 -16.37
N PRO A 499 -20.95 -11.36 -17.33
CA PRO A 499 -21.71 -10.49 -18.23
C PRO A 499 -22.75 -11.25 -19.08
N GLY A 500 -22.41 -12.48 -19.51
CA GLY A 500 -23.33 -13.32 -20.26
C GLY A 500 -24.52 -13.79 -19.46
N ILE A 501 -24.29 -14.16 -18.18
CA ILE A 501 -25.34 -14.58 -17.25
C ILE A 501 -26.26 -13.39 -16.93
N ARG A 502 -25.68 -12.21 -16.63
CA ARG A 502 -26.45 -10.96 -16.40
C ARG A 502 -27.32 -10.64 -17.60
N GLN A 503 -26.76 -10.66 -18.81
CA GLN A 503 -27.50 -10.38 -20.03
C GLN A 503 -28.65 -11.37 -20.23
N ALA A 504 -28.42 -12.67 -20.06
CA ALA A 504 -29.44 -13.69 -20.22
C ALA A 504 -30.61 -13.51 -19.22
N ALA A 505 -30.30 -13.15 -17.97
CA ALA A 505 -31.28 -12.88 -16.93
C ALA A 505 -32.07 -11.57 -17.18
N GLU A 506 -31.36 -10.49 -17.55
CA GLU A 506 -31.93 -9.18 -17.87
C GLU A 506 -32.87 -9.21 -19.10
N GLU A 507 -32.56 -9.99 -20.13
CA GLU A 507 -33.43 -10.14 -21.32
C GLU A 507 -34.84 -10.66 -20.97
N VAL A 508 -34.96 -11.43 -19.88
CA VAL A 508 -36.21 -11.97 -19.38
C VAL A 508 -36.84 -11.09 -18.31
N ALA A 509 -36.04 -10.63 -17.36
CA ALA A 509 -36.57 -9.97 -16.15
C ALA A 509 -36.39 -8.44 -16.15
N GLY A 510 -35.54 -7.89 -17.01
CA GLY A 510 -35.19 -6.46 -16.97
C GLY A 510 -34.54 -6.12 -15.64
N ASP A 511 -34.92 -5.00 -15.03
CA ASP A 511 -34.39 -4.52 -13.74
C ASP A 511 -34.86 -5.37 -12.53
N ASP A 512 -35.69 -6.43 -12.73
CA ASP A 512 -36.18 -7.29 -11.66
C ASP A 512 -35.27 -8.50 -11.38
N VAL A 513 -34.00 -8.48 -11.81
CA VAL A 513 -33.01 -9.52 -11.56
C VAL A 513 -31.65 -8.91 -11.22
N LEU A 514 -30.95 -9.54 -10.29
CA LEU A 514 -29.59 -9.17 -9.89
C LEU A 514 -28.73 -10.45 -9.84
N VAL A 515 -27.46 -10.31 -10.21
CA VAL A 515 -26.48 -11.42 -10.19
C VAL A 515 -25.37 -11.10 -9.21
N GLY A 516 -25.23 -11.92 -8.18
CA GLY A 516 -24.26 -11.80 -7.10
C GLY A 516 -23.50 -13.10 -6.84
N GLY A 517 -22.89 -13.20 -5.66
CA GLY A 517 -22.03 -14.29 -5.24
C GLY A 517 -20.57 -14.07 -5.61
N PRO A 518 -19.64 -14.91 -5.09
CA PRO A 518 -18.19 -14.66 -5.11
C PRO A 518 -17.63 -14.35 -6.50
N THR A 519 -18.05 -15.07 -7.54
CA THR A 519 -17.60 -14.82 -8.92
C THR A 519 -18.01 -13.45 -9.45
N ALA A 520 -19.24 -13.01 -9.12
CA ALA A 520 -19.75 -11.71 -9.56
C ALA A 520 -19.09 -10.56 -8.77
N GLU A 521 -18.80 -10.75 -7.50
CA GLU A 521 -18.07 -9.80 -6.66
C GLU A 521 -16.67 -9.55 -7.19
N GLU A 522 -15.92 -10.61 -7.52
CA GLU A 522 -14.59 -10.50 -8.13
C GLU A 522 -14.64 -9.79 -9.50
N TYR A 523 -15.64 -10.08 -10.32
CA TYR A 523 -15.85 -9.38 -11.58
C TYR A 523 -16.09 -7.88 -11.38
N ASP A 524 -16.96 -7.50 -10.44
CA ASP A 524 -17.28 -6.11 -10.14
C ASP A 524 -16.07 -5.38 -9.51
N LEU A 525 -15.30 -6.05 -8.67
CA LEU A 525 -14.05 -5.54 -8.10
C LEU A 525 -13.03 -5.18 -9.18
N ARG A 526 -12.86 -6.04 -10.18
CA ARG A 526 -11.96 -5.81 -11.32
C ARG A 526 -12.42 -4.63 -12.19
N GLN A 527 -13.74 -4.51 -12.42
CA GLN A 527 -14.30 -3.35 -13.12
C GLN A 527 -14.05 -2.04 -12.37
N SER A 528 -14.31 -2.04 -11.08
CA SER A 528 -14.07 -0.88 -10.20
C SER A 528 -12.61 -0.49 -10.16
N ALA A 529 -11.68 -1.45 -10.03
CA ALA A 529 -10.25 -1.21 -10.08
C ALA A 529 -9.80 -0.64 -11.44
N ALA A 530 -10.33 -1.15 -12.54
CA ALA A 530 -10.03 -0.64 -13.89
C ALA A 530 -10.54 0.80 -14.09
N ARG A 531 -11.71 1.14 -13.55
CA ARG A 531 -12.23 2.51 -13.56
C ARG A 531 -11.37 3.43 -12.69
N ASP A 532 -10.98 3.00 -11.51
CA ASP A 532 -10.15 3.76 -10.57
C ASP A 532 -8.78 4.09 -11.17
N ASN A 533 -8.14 3.13 -11.83
CA ASN A 533 -6.92 3.35 -12.60
C ASN A 533 -7.07 4.46 -13.64
N ARG A 534 -8.18 4.49 -14.39
CA ARG A 534 -8.42 5.48 -15.45
C ARG A 534 -8.71 6.88 -14.90
N LEU A 535 -9.33 6.97 -13.72
CA LEU A 535 -9.75 8.24 -13.12
C LEU A 535 -8.67 8.84 -12.22
N ILE A 536 -8.11 8.06 -11.30
CA ILE A 536 -7.24 8.58 -10.24
C ILE A 536 -5.86 8.95 -10.79
N VAL A 537 -5.29 8.15 -11.70
CA VAL A 537 -3.96 8.41 -12.26
C VAL A 537 -3.85 9.80 -12.90
N PRO A 538 -4.75 10.23 -13.82
CA PRO A 538 -4.71 11.59 -14.37
C PRO A 538 -4.93 12.69 -13.31
N ILE A 539 -5.84 12.48 -12.36
CA ILE A 539 -6.12 13.46 -11.30
C ILE A 539 -4.89 13.66 -10.42
N ALA A 540 -4.25 12.57 -9.98
CA ALA A 540 -3.02 12.64 -9.19
C ALA A 540 -1.90 13.38 -9.93
N LEU A 541 -1.72 13.12 -11.24
CA LEU A 541 -0.76 13.85 -12.07
C LEU A 541 -1.03 15.36 -12.11
N VAL A 542 -2.29 15.74 -12.26
CA VAL A 542 -2.69 17.17 -12.27
C VAL A 542 -2.44 17.83 -10.93
N VAL A 543 -2.84 17.18 -9.83
CA VAL A 543 -2.62 17.67 -8.46
C VAL A 543 -1.14 17.89 -8.19
N VAL A 544 -0.32 16.90 -8.50
CA VAL A 544 1.13 16.96 -8.31
C VAL A 544 1.75 18.02 -9.23
N PHE A 545 1.33 18.13 -10.49
CA PHE A 545 1.78 19.18 -11.39
C PHE A 545 1.54 20.58 -10.82
N LEU A 546 0.33 20.84 -10.31
CA LEU A 546 -0.03 22.14 -9.75
C LEU A 546 0.83 22.48 -8.52
N ILE A 547 1.08 21.50 -7.64
CA ILE A 547 1.93 21.69 -6.46
C ILE A 547 3.37 22.01 -6.89
N LEU A 548 3.94 21.23 -7.82
CA LEU A 548 5.29 21.45 -8.35
C LEU A 548 5.42 22.80 -9.05
N ALA A 549 4.43 23.18 -9.84
CA ALA A 549 4.42 24.47 -10.54
C ALA A 549 4.40 25.65 -9.56
N ALA A 550 3.60 25.55 -8.49
CA ALA A 550 3.57 26.54 -7.43
C ALA A 550 4.89 26.61 -6.64
N LEU A 551 5.48 25.47 -6.31
CA LEU A 551 6.72 25.36 -5.54
C LEU A 551 7.93 25.89 -6.33
N LEU A 552 8.13 25.41 -7.54
CA LEU A 552 9.25 25.79 -8.39
C LEU A 552 9.05 27.15 -9.09
N ARG A 553 7.82 27.67 -9.07
CA ARG A 553 7.43 28.88 -9.77
C ARG A 553 7.83 28.84 -11.25
N ALA A 554 7.61 27.68 -11.85
CA ALA A 554 7.94 27.34 -13.22
C ALA A 554 6.88 26.39 -13.77
N ILE A 555 6.77 26.27 -15.09
CA ILE A 555 5.89 25.31 -15.76
C ILE A 555 6.70 24.22 -16.44
N VAL A 556 7.81 24.57 -17.08
CA VAL A 556 8.63 23.61 -17.84
C VAL A 556 9.31 22.60 -16.93
N ALA A 557 9.91 23.03 -15.80
CA ALA A 557 10.54 22.12 -14.86
C ALA A 557 9.56 21.04 -14.32
N PRO A 558 8.36 21.37 -13.82
CA PRO A 558 7.36 20.37 -13.43
C PRO A 558 6.97 19.41 -14.54
N LEU A 559 6.78 19.88 -15.77
CA LEU A 559 6.45 19.00 -16.91
C LEU A 559 7.57 17.98 -17.17
N VAL A 560 8.83 18.43 -17.15
CA VAL A 560 9.99 17.53 -17.28
C VAL A 560 10.03 16.52 -16.15
N LEU A 561 9.83 16.94 -14.90
CA LEU A 561 9.83 16.04 -13.74
C LEU A 561 8.72 14.99 -13.83
N ILE A 562 7.51 15.39 -14.16
CA ILE A 562 6.39 14.45 -14.32
C ILE A 562 6.66 13.45 -15.45
N ALA A 563 7.16 13.92 -16.60
CA ALA A 563 7.49 13.02 -17.69
C ALA A 563 8.56 11.99 -17.29
N THR A 564 9.55 12.38 -16.47
CA THR A 564 10.57 11.46 -15.97
C THR A 564 10.00 10.46 -14.95
N VAL A 565 9.06 10.88 -14.11
CA VAL A 565 8.39 10.00 -13.13
C VAL A 565 7.47 9.00 -13.82
N ILE A 566 6.71 9.42 -14.83
CA ILE A 566 5.89 8.51 -15.64
C ILE A 566 6.78 7.43 -16.31
N LEU A 567 7.92 7.83 -16.84
CA LEU A 567 8.85 6.90 -17.49
C LEU A 567 9.45 5.93 -16.46
N SER A 568 9.82 6.39 -15.27
CA SER A 568 10.33 5.50 -14.20
C SER A 568 9.24 4.57 -13.66
N TYR A 569 8.01 5.03 -13.55
CA TYR A 569 6.87 4.21 -13.18
C TYR A 569 6.69 3.03 -14.16
N PHE A 570 6.63 3.30 -15.47
CA PHE A 570 6.53 2.22 -16.45
C PHE A 570 7.75 1.30 -16.45
N ALA A 571 8.95 1.84 -16.20
CA ALA A 571 10.16 1.03 -16.06
C ALA A 571 10.10 0.13 -14.82
N ALA A 572 9.63 0.63 -13.68
CA ALA A 572 9.48 -0.14 -12.45
C ALA A 572 8.43 -1.23 -12.59
N LEU A 573 7.25 -0.89 -13.13
CA LEU A 573 6.17 -1.84 -13.38
C LEU A 573 6.58 -2.92 -14.39
N GLY A 574 7.32 -2.54 -15.46
CA GLY A 574 7.82 -3.52 -16.43
C GLY A 574 8.88 -4.45 -15.84
N VAL A 575 9.76 -3.95 -14.97
CA VAL A 575 10.70 -4.82 -14.23
C VAL A 575 9.92 -5.73 -13.27
N GLY A 576 8.92 -5.21 -12.54
CA GLY A 576 8.05 -5.99 -11.68
C GLY A 576 7.40 -7.13 -12.46
N ALA A 577 6.65 -6.82 -13.52
CA ALA A 577 5.96 -7.80 -14.35
C ALA A 577 6.89 -8.91 -14.88
N PHE A 578 8.10 -8.53 -15.35
CA PHE A 578 9.08 -9.53 -15.77
C PHE A 578 9.52 -10.46 -14.63
N PHE A 579 9.77 -9.93 -13.44
CA PHE A 579 10.21 -10.76 -12.30
C PHE A 579 9.08 -11.63 -11.76
N PHE A 580 7.85 -11.12 -11.70
CA PHE A 580 6.70 -11.85 -11.19
C PHE A 580 6.41 -13.09 -12.05
N GLU A 581 6.36 -12.91 -13.36
CA GLU A 581 6.09 -13.99 -14.31
C GLU A 581 7.26 -14.98 -14.44
N ASN A 582 8.53 -14.49 -14.53
CA ASN A 582 9.66 -15.34 -14.98
C ASN A 582 10.62 -15.75 -13.85
N VAL A 583 10.53 -15.15 -12.66
CA VAL A 583 11.47 -15.39 -11.55
C VAL A 583 10.76 -15.86 -10.29
N PHE A 584 9.63 -15.26 -9.97
CA PHE A 584 8.86 -15.62 -8.77
C PHE A 584 7.76 -16.62 -9.07
N ASP A 585 7.45 -16.85 -10.36
CA ASP A 585 6.43 -17.79 -10.83
C ASP A 585 5.05 -17.52 -10.22
N PHE A 586 4.70 -16.22 -10.16
CA PHE A 586 3.40 -15.82 -9.63
C PHE A 586 2.28 -16.11 -10.64
N PRO A 587 1.10 -16.56 -10.18
CA PRO A 587 0.00 -16.96 -11.06
C PRO A 587 -0.58 -15.79 -11.86
N GLY A 588 -0.44 -14.56 -11.35
CA GLY A 588 -0.92 -13.34 -11.98
C GLY A 588 -0.54 -12.12 -11.14
N MET A 589 -0.99 -10.94 -11.56
CA MET A 589 -0.76 -9.67 -10.87
C MET A 589 -2.08 -9.08 -10.38
N ASP A 590 -2.01 -8.44 -9.22
CA ASP A 590 -3.14 -7.72 -8.61
C ASP A 590 -3.67 -6.62 -9.54
N PRO A 591 -4.97 -6.58 -9.87
CA PRO A 591 -5.58 -5.54 -10.69
C PRO A 591 -5.37 -4.11 -10.16
N ALA A 592 -5.18 -3.93 -8.85
CA ALA A 592 -4.92 -2.64 -8.20
C ALA A 592 -3.41 -2.27 -8.17
N LEU A 593 -2.49 -3.22 -8.46
CA LEU A 593 -1.04 -2.96 -8.47
C LEU A 593 -0.64 -1.73 -9.30
N PRO A 594 -1.17 -1.50 -10.53
CA PRO A 594 -0.80 -0.34 -11.32
C PRO A 594 -1.13 0.98 -10.61
N LEU A 595 -2.29 1.07 -9.93
CA LEU A 595 -2.71 2.27 -9.21
C LEU A 595 -1.83 2.52 -7.98
N PHE A 596 -1.61 1.50 -7.15
CA PHE A 596 -0.78 1.62 -5.95
C PHE A 596 0.66 1.97 -6.32
N ALA A 597 1.26 1.23 -7.25
CA ALA A 597 2.60 1.52 -7.73
C ALA A 597 2.71 2.96 -8.27
N PHE A 598 1.71 3.41 -9.05
CA PHE A 598 1.69 4.77 -9.58
C PHE A 598 1.62 5.82 -8.46
N VAL A 599 0.64 5.72 -7.56
CA VAL A 599 0.44 6.73 -6.52
C VAL A 599 1.64 6.81 -5.58
N PHE A 600 2.17 5.66 -5.15
CA PHE A 600 3.35 5.64 -4.27
C PHE A 600 4.62 6.12 -4.96
N LEU A 601 4.90 5.69 -6.20
CA LEU A 601 6.09 6.14 -6.92
C LEU A 601 6.02 7.62 -7.27
N VAL A 602 4.83 8.13 -7.66
CA VAL A 602 4.63 9.56 -7.89
C VAL A 602 4.77 10.34 -6.59
N ALA A 603 4.10 9.90 -5.51
CA ALA A 603 4.14 10.59 -4.22
C ALA A 603 5.55 10.65 -3.64
N LEU A 604 6.25 9.52 -3.56
CA LEU A 604 7.55 9.39 -2.92
C LEU A 604 8.73 9.75 -3.86
N GLY A 605 8.61 9.47 -5.17
CA GLY A 605 9.65 9.80 -6.15
C GLY A 605 9.78 11.29 -6.40
N ILE A 606 8.66 12.02 -6.40
CA ILE A 606 8.64 13.48 -6.61
C ILE A 606 9.30 14.22 -5.45
N ASP A 607 9.20 13.75 -4.24
CA ASP A 607 9.82 14.36 -3.06
C ASP A 607 11.30 14.62 -3.27
N TYR A 608 12.01 13.65 -3.76
CA TYR A 608 13.43 13.77 -4.02
C TYR A 608 13.75 14.70 -5.20
N ASN A 609 12.88 14.74 -6.21
CA ASN A 609 12.99 15.68 -7.32
C ASN A 609 12.76 17.12 -6.85
N ILE A 610 11.83 17.34 -5.92
CA ILE A 610 11.62 18.63 -5.24
C ILE A 610 12.90 19.08 -4.55
N PHE A 611 13.55 18.19 -3.79
CA PHE A 611 14.80 18.51 -3.09
C PHE A 611 15.91 18.94 -4.04
N LEU A 612 16.15 18.16 -5.09
CA LEU A 612 17.16 18.47 -6.08
C LEU A 612 16.85 19.81 -6.75
N MET A 613 15.63 19.97 -7.28
CA MET A 613 15.29 21.15 -8.08
C MET A 613 15.14 22.42 -7.24
N ALA A 614 14.70 22.32 -5.99
CA ALA A 614 14.71 23.45 -5.06
C ALA A 614 16.15 23.94 -4.80
N ARG A 615 17.10 23.00 -4.61
CA ARG A 615 18.51 23.34 -4.44
C ARG A 615 19.13 23.89 -5.73
N VAL A 616 18.87 23.26 -6.87
CA VAL A 616 19.32 23.78 -8.18
C VAL A 616 18.79 25.20 -8.39
N ARG A 617 17.54 25.48 -8.06
CA ARG A 617 16.96 26.83 -8.17
C ARG A 617 17.65 27.84 -7.25
N GLU A 618 17.96 27.45 -6.01
CA GLU A 618 18.70 28.31 -5.06
C GLU A 618 20.10 28.65 -5.60
N GLU A 619 20.84 27.67 -6.11
CA GLU A 619 22.18 27.86 -6.69
C GLU A 619 22.11 28.62 -8.02
N THR A 620 21.05 28.46 -8.81
CA THR A 620 20.85 29.17 -10.07
C THR A 620 20.75 30.71 -9.87
N LEU A 621 20.19 31.16 -8.75
CA LEU A 621 20.10 32.59 -8.42
C LEU A 621 21.45 33.27 -8.32
N THR A 622 22.51 32.51 -7.99
CA THR A 622 23.87 33.07 -7.77
C THR A 622 24.87 32.67 -8.85
N HIS A 623 24.72 31.46 -9.44
CA HIS A 623 25.73 30.88 -10.33
C HIS A 623 25.23 30.57 -11.75
N GLY A 624 23.93 30.83 -12.04
CA GLY A 624 23.28 30.40 -13.29
C GLY A 624 22.89 28.92 -13.30
N THR A 625 22.09 28.51 -14.31
CA THR A 625 21.45 27.16 -14.32
C THR A 625 22.46 26.04 -14.43
N ARG A 626 23.50 26.17 -15.25
CA ARG A 626 24.50 25.11 -15.45
C ARG A 626 25.29 24.80 -14.19
N ASP A 627 25.92 25.81 -13.61
CA ASP A 627 26.72 25.63 -12.39
C ASP A 627 25.84 25.33 -11.18
N GLY A 628 24.63 25.89 -11.14
CA GLY A 628 23.60 25.60 -10.15
C GLY A 628 23.19 24.14 -10.15
N THR A 629 23.04 23.52 -11.32
CA THR A 629 22.72 22.10 -11.45
C THR A 629 23.85 21.20 -10.93
N ILE A 630 25.10 21.50 -11.32
CA ILE A 630 26.28 20.74 -10.87
C ILE A 630 26.43 20.82 -9.35
N ARG A 631 26.32 22.02 -8.78
CA ARG A 631 26.42 22.23 -7.32
C ARG A 631 25.25 21.61 -6.58
N GLY A 632 24.03 21.78 -7.09
CA GLY A 632 22.82 21.19 -6.52
C GLY A 632 22.94 19.67 -6.38
N LEU A 633 23.33 18.97 -7.46
CA LEU A 633 23.55 17.53 -7.44
C LEU A 633 24.70 17.12 -6.50
N ALA A 634 25.82 17.84 -6.51
CA ALA A 634 26.96 17.54 -5.67
C ALA A 634 26.64 17.59 -4.16
N VAL A 635 25.82 18.58 -3.75
CA VAL A 635 25.45 18.79 -2.34
C VAL A 635 24.34 17.83 -1.88
N THR A 636 23.36 17.59 -2.73
CA THR A 636 22.16 16.80 -2.35
C THR A 636 22.32 15.30 -2.58
N GLY A 637 23.20 14.88 -3.50
CA GLY A 637 23.28 13.52 -4.00
C GLY A 637 23.47 12.45 -2.91
N ALA A 638 24.37 12.68 -1.96
CA ALA A 638 24.65 11.70 -0.90
C ALA A 638 23.45 11.52 0.07
N VAL A 639 22.82 12.61 0.50
CA VAL A 639 21.69 12.57 1.43
C VAL A 639 20.51 11.84 0.79
N ILE A 640 20.21 12.20 -0.42
CA ILE A 640 19.06 11.67 -1.14
C ILE A 640 19.26 10.20 -1.55
N THR A 641 20.52 9.77 -1.85
CA THR A 641 20.81 8.36 -2.14
C THR A 641 20.64 7.50 -0.89
N SER A 642 21.08 7.99 0.28
CA SER A 642 20.85 7.26 1.52
C SER A 642 19.35 7.18 1.88
N ALA A 643 18.58 8.23 1.63
CA ALA A 643 17.15 8.27 1.84
C ALA A 643 16.42 7.29 0.91
N GLY A 644 16.71 7.34 -0.40
CA GLY A 644 16.10 6.39 -1.35
C GLY A 644 16.46 4.91 -1.07
N LEU A 645 17.65 4.64 -0.53
CA LEU A 645 18.02 3.28 -0.13
C LEU A 645 17.21 2.81 1.10
N VAL A 646 16.96 3.70 2.06
CA VAL A 646 16.09 3.39 3.21
C VAL A 646 14.66 3.13 2.75
N LEU A 647 14.12 4.01 1.93
CA LEU A 647 12.75 3.89 1.42
C LEU A 647 12.56 2.61 0.60
N ALA A 648 13.48 2.29 -0.32
CA ALA A 648 13.44 1.04 -1.06
C ALA A 648 13.54 -0.17 -0.12
N GLY A 649 14.40 -0.10 0.90
CA GLY A 649 14.52 -1.14 1.91
C GLY A 649 13.23 -1.32 2.71
N THR A 650 12.58 -0.23 3.15
CA THR A 650 11.32 -0.35 3.90
C THR A 650 10.20 -0.97 3.06
N PHE A 651 10.06 -0.58 1.78
CA PHE A 651 9.07 -1.22 0.92
C PHE A 651 9.38 -2.67 0.60
N SER A 652 10.66 -3.05 0.52
CA SER A 652 11.03 -4.45 0.29
C SER A 652 10.65 -5.39 1.46
N THR A 653 10.31 -4.86 2.65
CA THR A 653 9.80 -5.67 3.75
C THR A 653 8.40 -6.23 3.49
N LEU A 654 7.61 -5.61 2.61
CA LEU A 654 6.33 -6.17 2.18
C LEU A 654 6.51 -7.53 1.47
N ALA A 655 7.65 -7.77 0.84
CA ALA A 655 7.94 -9.04 0.18
C ALA A 655 8.22 -10.22 1.15
N VAL A 656 8.25 -9.97 2.46
CA VAL A 656 8.35 -11.03 3.48
C VAL A 656 6.98 -11.65 3.76
N LEU A 657 5.91 -10.96 3.36
CA LEU A 657 4.55 -11.39 3.65
C LEU A 657 4.09 -12.51 2.71
N PRO A 658 3.22 -13.41 3.18
CA PRO A 658 2.76 -14.56 2.41
C PRO A 658 1.68 -14.22 1.36
N LEU A 659 1.51 -12.94 1.03
CA LEU A 659 0.58 -12.45 0.00
C LEU A 659 1.31 -11.99 -1.26
N VAL A 660 0.85 -12.47 -2.42
CA VAL A 660 1.38 -12.09 -3.73
C VAL A 660 1.24 -10.59 -3.96
N SER A 661 0.06 -9.99 -3.73
CA SER A 661 -0.21 -8.57 -3.96
C SER A 661 0.71 -7.64 -3.17
N LEU A 662 0.97 -7.92 -1.89
CA LEU A 662 1.87 -7.13 -1.06
C LEU A 662 3.34 -7.27 -1.48
N THR A 663 3.75 -8.47 -1.91
CA THR A 663 5.07 -8.71 -2.50
C THR A 663 5.25 -7.89 -3.79
N GLU A 664 4.27 -7.87 -4.65
CA GLU A 664 4.27 -7.12 -5.91
C GLU A 664 4.37 -5.61 -5.66
N ILE A 665 3.54 -5.08 -4.77
CA ILE A 665 3.57 -3.66 -4.36
C ILE A 665 4.95 -3.31 -3.79
N GLY A 666 5.43 -4.11 -2.83
CA GLY A 666 6.72 -3.89 -2.17
C GLY A 666 7.89 -3.91 -3.13
N PHE A 667 7.98 -4.92 -3.98
CA PHE A 667 9.02 -5.07 -5.00
C PHE A 667 8.98 -3.94 -6.02
N THR A 668 7.81 -3.67 -6.61
CA THR A 668 7.66 -2.64 -7.65
C THR A 668 8.03 -1.25 -7.12
N ILE A 669 7.57 -0.90 -5.92
CA ILE A 669 7.91 0.40 -5.30
C ILE A 669 9.40 0.45 -4.93
N ALA A 670 9.96 -0.61 -4.35
CA ALA A 670 11.38 -0.65 -4.00
C ALA A 670 12.28 -0.46 -5.25
N VAL A 671 12.01 -1.20 -6.31
CA VAL A 671 12.72 -1.07 -7.61
C VAL A 671 12.51 0.32 -8.19
N GLY A 672 11.29 0.85 -8.20
CA GLY A 672 10.98 2.18 -8.71
C GLY A 672 11.72 3.29 -7.96
N VAL A 673 11.76 3.24 -6.63
CA VAL A 673 12.53 4.17 -5.79
C VAL A 673 14.03 4.09 -6.07
N LEU A 674 14.58 2.89 -6.32
CA LEU A 674 15.98 2.73 -6.71
C LEU A 674 16.25 3.31 -8.11
N ILE A 675 15.37 3.06 -9.08
CA ILE A 675 15.42 3.66 -10.41
C ILE A 675 15.40 5.19 -10.31
N ASP A 676 14.48 5.74 -9.55
CA ASP A 676 14.37 7.19 -9.36
C ASP A 676 15.63 7.76 -8.70
N THR A 677 16.14 7.10 -7.68
CA THR A 677 17.29 7.56 -6.90
C THR A 677 18.59 7.53 -7.70
N PHE A 678 18.89 6.43 -8.37
CA PHE A 678 20.19 6.22 -9.02
C PHE A 678 20.19 6.63 -10.49
N ILE A 679 19.06 6.50 -11.20
CA ILE A 679 18.99 6.71 -12.63
C ILE A 679 18.30 8.05 -12.96
N VAL A 680 17.04 8.21 -12.59
CA VAL A 680 16.25 9.36 -13.00
C VAL A 680 16.83 10.64 -12.44
N ARG A 681 16.97 10.71 -11.13
CA ARG A 681 17.40 11.93 -10.46
C ARG A 681 18.89 12.20 -10.55
N SER A 682 19.70 11.16 -10.56
CA SER A 682 21.16 11.34 -10.62
C SER A 682 21.69 11.60 -12.02
N LEU A 683 21.00 11.11 -13.04
CA LEU A 683 21.43 11.20 -14.45
C LEU A 683 20.42 11.93 -15.33
N LEU A 684 19.15 11.47 -15.39
CA LEU A 684 18.17 11.93 -16.36
C LEU A 684 17.75 13.39 -16.11
N VAL A 685 17.29 13.70 -14.91
CA VAL A 685 16.80 15.06 -14.56
C VAL A 685 17.90 16.09 -14.70
N PRO A 686 19.13 15.93 -14.15
CA PRO A 686 20.21 16.88 -14.37
C PRO A 686 20.60 17.02 -15.83
N ALA A 687 20.62 15.93 -16.60
CA ALA A 687 20.95 15.98 -18.02
C ALA A 687 19.91 16.77 -18.82
N LEU A 688 18.61 16.58 -18.55
CA LEU A 688 17.53 17.34 -19.18
C LEU A 688 17.57 18.83 -18.79
N VAL A 689 17.81 19.14 -17.52
CA VAL A 689 17.94 20.53 -17.05
C VAL A 689 19.13 21.22 -17.72
N LEU A 690 20.27 20.54 -17.89
CA LEU A 690 21.44 21.05 -18.57
C LEU A 690 21.25 21.23 -20.08
N GLU A 691 20.47 20.35 -20.73
CA GLU A 691 20.16 20.43 -22.15
C GLU A 691 19.18 21.57 -22.44
N ILE A 692 18.13 21.72 -21.62
CA ILE A 692 17.12 22.77 -21.75
C ILE A 692 17.72 24.15 -21.38
N GLY A 693 18.55 24.20 -20.33
CA GLY A 693 19.14 25.41 -19.81
C GLY A 693 18.13 26.33 -19.10
N ASP A 694 18.34 27.66 -19.21
CA ASP A 694 17.52 28.68 -18.52
C ASP A 694 16.00 28.60 -18.82
N PRO A 695 15.52 28.20 -20.02
CA PRO A 695 14.10 28.05 -20.30
C PRO A 695 13.37 27.06 -19.37
N VAL A 696 14.08 26.15 -18.68
CA VAL A 696 13.49 25.23 -17.70
C VAL A 696 12.71 25.95 -16.59
N TRP A 697 13.08 27.21 -16.31
CA TRP A 697 12.47 28.06 -15.30
C TRP A 697 11.31 28.92 -15.81
N TRP A 698 10.90 28.78 -17.07
CA TRP A 698 9.78 29.57 -17.61
C TRP A 698 8.48 29.29 -16.82
N PRO A 699 7.66 30.31 -16.45
CA PRO A 699 7.73 31.75 -16.82
C PRO A 699 8.50 32.63 -15.83
N SER A 700 9.26 32.11 -14.88
CA SER A 700 9.97 32.91 -13.87
C SER A 700 11.07 33.81 -14.52
N ALA A 701 11.52 34.84 -13.76
CA ALA A 701 12.59 35.72 -14.20
C ALA A 701 13.92 34.98 -14.49
N LEU A 702 14.14 33.79 -13.87
CA LEU A 702 15.32 32.95 -14.08
C LEU A 702 15.43 32.46 -15.54
N ALA A 703 14.30 32.31 -16.24
CA ALA A 703 14.28 31.90 -17.64
C ALA A 703 14.90 32.93 -18.61
N ARG A 704 15.11 34.18 -18.17
CA ARG A 704 15.66 35.26 -18.99
C ARG A 704 17.15 35.45 -18.81
N GLY A 705 17.84 34.50 -18.15
CA GLY A 705 19.28 34.57 -17.94
C GLY A 705 19.69 35.78 -17.10
N ALA A 706 18.94 36.10 -16.04
CA ALA A 706 19.38 37.09 -15.07
C ALA A 706 20.60 36.51 -14.32
N GLY A 707 21.76 36.65 -14.98
CA GLY A 707 23.05 36.36 -14.38
C GLY A 707 23.26 37.21 -13.13
N PRO A 708 24.26 36.90 -12.29
CA PRO A 708 24.56 37.62 -11.09
C PRO A 708 24.69 39.10 -11.45
N ARG A 709 23.87 39.98 -10.84
CA ARG A 709 24.16 41.39 -10.86
C ARG A 709 25.53 41.56 -10.21
N PRO A 710 26.53 42.12 -10.93
CA PRO A 710 27.80 42.44 -10.33
C PRO A 710 27.50 43.27 -9.08
N ASP A 711 28.10 42.86 -7.96
CA ASP A 711 27.93 43.55 -6.69
C ASP A 711 28.38 45.02 -6.85
N GLU A 712 27.44 45.93 -7.05
CA GLU A 712 27.72 47.38 -7.13
C GLU A 712 28.29 47.92 -5.80
N ARG A 713 28.46 47.08 -4.80
CA ARG A 713 29.04 47.41 -3.49
C ARG A 713 30.55 47.16 -3.41
N ALA A 714 31.21 46.62 -4.43
CA ALA A 714 32.66 46.41 -4.43
C ALA A 714 33.45 47.56 -5.08
N THR A 715 32.78 48.55 -5.63
CA THR A 715 33.43 49.80 -6.06
C THR A 715 33.22 50.92 -5.03
N GLY A 716 33.56 50.61 -3.76
CA GLY A 716 33.83 51.63 -2.76
C GLY A 716 35.07 52.43 -3.18
N ARG A 717 34.86 53.61 -3.74
CA ARG A 717 35.88 54.62 -3.95
C ARG A 717 36.75 54.75 -2.71
N ILE A 718 37.99 54.33 -2.82
CA ILE A 718 39.07 54.89 -2.04
C ILE A 718 39.22 56.34 -2.54
N ALA A 719 38.51 57.25 -1.91
CA ALA A 719 38.80 58.66 -2.04
C ALA A 719 40.11 58.88 -1.23
N MET A 720 41.23 59.03 -1.95
CA MET A 720 42.42 59.67 -1.37
C MET A 720 42.03 61.08 -1.06
N GLU A 721 41.99 61.44 0.23
CA GLU A 721 42.11 62.83 0.67
C GLU A 721 43.55 63.28 0.42
N PRO A 722 43.78 64.46 -0.20
CA PRO A 722 45.12 65.00 -0.30
C PRO A 722 45.51 65.61 1.06
N GLU A 723 46.64 65.20 1.58
CA GLU A 723 47.33 65.89 2.67
C GLU A 723 47.63 67.34 2.27
N SER A 724 47.21 68.32 3.09
CA SER A 724 47.80 69.64 3.22
C SER A 724 47.80 70.09 4.66
#